data_520dfea0f4dd09a23dec8921403bc2e8
#
_entry.id   520dfea0f4dd09a23dec8921403bc2e8
#
_cell.length_a   1.000
_cell.length_b   1.000
_cell.length_c   1.000
_cell.angle_alpha   90.00
_cell.angle_beta   90.00
_cell.angle_gamma   90.00
#
_symmetry.space_group_name_H-M   'P 1'
#
loop_
_entity.id
_entity.type
_entity.pdbx_description
1 polymer ?
#
loop_
_entity_poly.entity_id
_entity_poly.type
_entity_poly.pdbx_seq_one_letter_code
_entity_poly.pdbx_strand_id
1 'polypeptide(L)'
;MKIKIAAALTLIVAIGFTIIASSPKSSHQEMIELLQQLNKKNNDMANPFNPEVKIAYCDSLVKIPPNDQDSRLLSVQASLLIMAGQEEKAVSIYENIINRLEFMPSDRLLSDVGIAYMRLGERSNCMLNHTGSSCIFPIKNDGVHKLQTGSRKAIQVYKTILKVHPDDMESRWLLNIAYMTLGEYPQNVPKNVLIPGLNADSVAGQKPFKDIAKSLGLNVNGRAGGVAVDDFNNDGYLDIVTSAWDLSDPMHYFENNKDGTFTDRTEYSGLKGVTGGLNIQQTDYNNDGNIDLFVLRGAWLTKGYGNQPSSLLRNNGDGTFTDVTIPSGLLYFHPTQTATWADFNNDGWLDVFVGTETSTQDMDGNSSTCMLYINNHDGTFTNVTKEAHCDVMSFVKGVTSADYDNDGYPDIFISTMTGSKYLLRNKGIKGGKVDFEDVTQKAGFAQNKERTFTTWFYDYDNDGWQDVLVSDYSFNRPLAYYSAAAALGKAIPDAGNVFLYHNNHNGTFTNVTHQVGLDKVVYSMGGNFGDIDNDGYLDMYFGTGNPDFRSLVPNKMFRNDGGKKFIDITTSSRLGNLQKGHGIAFADLRNTGNQDIFAQMGGAYIGDSYTSSLYLNPRSNNNNWISLKLDGVKANKAAIGSHIKLTFTENGVKRSVYKDVNSGGSFGSSPLRQEIGIGQAKVIDDIEIKWAGSGTVQHFTNVSPNQFLRITEGVDQYKVTQLAKLTFIDKQDMTMCMPMAAKTN
;
A
#
# COMPACT_ATOMS: atom_id res chain seq x y z
N MET A 1 -75.33 0.04 -65.68
CA MET A 1 -74.36 1.03 -65.36
C MET A 1 -73.76 0.57 -63.99
N LYS A 2 -72.72 -0.20 -64.08
CA LYS A 2 -72.12 -0.84 -62.88
C LYS A 2 -70.69 -0.27 -62.72
N ILE A 3 -70.48 0.47 -61.68
CA ILE A 3 -69.14 1.00 -61.27
C ILE A 3 -68.46 -0.13 -60.50
N LYS A 4 -67.35 -0.61 -61.05
CA LYS A 4 -66.47 -1.55 -60.33
C LYS A 4 -65.50 -0.75 -59.49
N ILE A 5 -65.53 -0.92 -58.17
CA ILE A 5 -64.57 -0.41 -57.26
C ILE A 5 -63.41 -1.41 -57.23
N ALA A 6 -62.25 -1.01 -57.70
CA ALA A 6 -61.02 -1.79 -57.52
C ALA A 6 -60.45 -1.51 -56.11
N ALA A 7 -60.41 -2.55 -55.30
CA ALA A 7 -59.72 -2.51 -53.99
C ALA A 7 -58.20 -2.66 -54.24
N ALA A 8 -57.46 -1.60 -54.01
CA ALA A 8 -55.99 -1.67 -53.94
C ALA A 8 -55.61 -2.18 -52.62
N LEU A 9 -55.09 -3.43 -52.56
CA LEU A 9 -54.40 -3.94 -51.38
C LEU A 9 -53.06 -3.21 -51.28
N THR A 10 -52.98 -2.27 -50.35
CA THR A 10 -51.70 -1.70 -49.92
C THR A 10 -51.07 -2.65 -48.94
N LEU A 11 -50.04 -3.38 -49.36
CA LEU A 11 -49.23 -4.21 -48.58
C LEU A 11 -48.34 -3.29 -47.68
N ILE A 12 -48.76 -3.03 -46.45
CA ILE A 12 -47.93 -2.36 -45.43
C ILE A 12 -46.94 -3.41 -44.95
N VAL A 13 -45.74 -3.37 -45.50
CA VAL A 13 -44.58 -4.04 -44.90
C VAL A 13 -44.26 -3.29 -43.62
N ALA A 14 -44.77 -3.76 -42.50
CA ALA A 14 -44.35 -3.34 -41.19
C ALA A 14 -42.90 -3.83 -40.99
N ILE A 15 -41.92 -2.98 -41.31
CA ILE A 15 -40.57 -3.15 -40.82
C ILE A 15 -40.66 -2.92 -39.32
N GLY A 16 -40.78 -4.02 -38.58
CA GLY A 16 -40.67 -4.03 -37.17
C GLY A 16 -39.22 -3.62 -36.81
N PHE A 17 -39.00 -2.34 -36.57
CA PHE A 17 -37.89 -1.91 -35.73
C PHE A 17 -38.17 -2.47 -34.34
N THR A 18 -37.61 -3.64 -34.06
CA THR A 18 -37.43 -4.09 -32.69
C THR A 18 -36.44 -3.10 -32.09
N ILE A 19 -36.94 -2.04 -31.46
CA ILE A 19 -36.18 -1.30 -30.47
C ILE A 19 -35.92 -2.33 -29.40
N ILE A 20 -34.77 -2.97 -29.41
CA ILE A 20 -34.24 -3.64 -28.25
C ILE A 20 -34.04 -2.49 -27.26
N ALA A 21 -35.06 -2.22 -26.44
CA ALA A 21 -34.90 -1.42 -25.27
C ALA A 21 -33.85 -2.18 -24.43
N SER A 22 -32.59 -1.75 -24.49
CA SER A 22 -31.57 -2.24 -23.58
C SER A 22 -32.15 -2.02 -22.18
N SER A 23 -32.27 -3.08 -21.40
CA SER A 23 -32.57 -2.94 -19.97
C SER A 23 -31.65 -1.87 -19.40
N PRO A 24 -32.15 -0.99 -18.51
CA PRO A 24 -31.28 0.03 -17.89
C PRO A 24 -30.06 -0.69 -17.31
N LYS A 25 -28.86 -0.19 -17.63
CA LYS A 25 -27.59 -0.75 -17.13
C LYS A 25 -27.60 -0.68 -15.61
N SER A 26 -26.99 -1.67 -14.97
CA SER A 26 -26.73 -1.58 -13.52
C SER A 26 -25.67 -0.52 -13.26
N SER A 27 -25.68 0.08 -12.07
CA SER A 27 -24.65 1.05 -11.66
C SER A 27 -23.23 0.47 -11.74
N HIS A 28 -23.08 -0.81 -11.45
CA HIS A 28 -21.83 -1.56 -11.59
C HIS A 28 -21.33 -1.55 -13.05
N GLN A 29 -22.19 -1.84 -14.01
CA GLN A 29 -21.83 -1.81 -15.43
C GLN A 29 -21.52 -0.39 -15.92
N GLU A 30 -22.24 0.61 -15.42
CA GLU A 30 -21.98 2.03 -15.74
C GLU A 30 -20.60 2.46 -15.24
N MET A 31 -20.19 2.06 -14.04
CA MET A 31 -18.86 2.35 -13.51
C MET A 31 -17.76 1.67 -14.32
N ILE A 32 -17.90 0.40 -14.68
CA ILE A 32 -16.93 -0.31 -15.54
C ILE A 32 -16.75 0.44 -16.87
N GLU A 33 -17.84 0.82 -17.55
CA GLU A 33 -17.78 1.56 -18.80
C GLU A 33 -17.14 2.95 -18.64
N LEU A 34 -17.43 3.64 -17.53
CA LEU A 34 -16.84 4.93 -17.21
C LEU A 34 -15.30 4.79 -17.02
N LEU A 35 -14.84 3.79 -16.27
CA LEU A 35 -13.41 3.53 -16.09
C LEU A 35 -12.72 3.21 -17.44
N GLN A 36 -13.35 2.42 -18.29
CA GLN A 36 -12.84 2.12 -19.64
C GLN A 36 -12.74 3.39 -20.52
N GLN A 37 -13.76 4.27 -20.47
CA GLN A 37 -13.74 5.54 -21.21
C GLN A 37 -12.62 6.46 -20.71
N LEU A 38 -12.43 6.57 -19.39
CA LEU A 38 -11.37 7.35 -18.79
C LEU A 38 -9.99 6.79 -19.13
N ASN A 39 -9.81 5.47 -19.09
CA ASN A 39 -8.57 4.82 -19.52
C ASN A 39 -8.22 5.19 -20.97
N LYS A 40 -9.20 5.09 -21.88
CA LYS A 40 -9.00 5.48 -23.27
C LYS A 40 -8.66 6.97 -23.42
N LYS A 41 -9.33 7.85 -22.68
CA LYS A 41 -9.07 9.30 -22.68
C LYS A 41 -7.67 9.63 -22.16
N ASN A 42 -7.22 8.92 -21.12
CA ASN A 42 -5.92 9.15 -20.50
C ASN A 42 -4.73 8.59 -21.30
N ASN A 43 -5.01 7.84 -22.36
CA ASN A 43 -3.99 7.27 -23.24
C ASN A 43 -3.58 8.29 -24.33
N ASP A 44 -2.86 9.33 -23.94
CA ASP A 44 -2.36 10.38 -24.83
C ASP A 44 -0.91 10.78 -24.55
N MET A 45 -0.36 11.65 -25.42
CA MET A 45 1.04 12.10 -25.35
C MET A 45 1.35 12.99 -24.13
N ALA A 46 0.38 13.68 -23.57
CA ALA A 46 0.62 14.60 -22.44
C ALA A 46 0.58 13.88 -21.10
N ASN A 47 0.05 12.65 -21.03
CA ASN A 47 0.12 11.84 -19.83
C ASN A 47 1.57 11.42 -19.55
N PRO A 48 2.17 11.84 -18.40
CA PRO A 48 3.57 11.53 -18.09
C PRO A 48 3.84 10.05 -17.89
N PHE A 49 2.84 9.27 -17.46
CA PHE A 49 2.98 7.85 -17.11
C PHE A 49 2.65 6.88 -18.25
N ASN A 50 2.27 7.39 -19.42
CA ASN A 50 2.02 6.57 -20.60
C ASN A 50 3.16 6.69 -21.62
N PRO A 51 4.15 5.79 -21.62
CA PRO A 51 5.28 5.86 -22.53
C PRO A 51 4.95 5.42 -23.96
N GLU A 52 3.93 4.59 -24.18
CA GLU A 52 3.69 3.89 -25.45
C GLU A 52 3.38 4.84 -26.60
N VAL A 53 2.49 5.82 -26.37
CA VAL A 53 2.15 6.83 -27.38
C VAL A 53 3.39 7.68 -27.72
N LYS A 54 4.22 8.00 -26.72
CA LYS A 54 5.47 8.76 -26.90
C LYS A 54 6.52 7.96 -27.66
N ILE A 55 6.61 6.64 -27.41
CA ILE A 55 7.50 5.74 -28.17
C ILE A 55 7.10 5.73 -29.63
N ALA A 56 5.82 5.54 -29.94
CA ALA A 56 5.32 5.55 -31.32
C ALA A 56 5.64 6.86 -32.05
N TYR A 57 5.54 7.99 -31.35
CA TYR A 57 5.93 9.30 -31.88
C TYR A 57 7.45 9.40 -32.10
N CYS A 58 8.28 9.00 -31.13
CA CYS A 58 9.74 8.97 -31.29
C CYS A 58 10.16 8.06 -32.46
N ASP A 59 9.53 6.88 -32.58
CA ASP A 59 9.78 5.96 -33.70
C ASP A 59 9.49 6.58 -35.06
N SER A 60 8.48 7.45 -35.15
CA SER A 60 8.16 8.18 -36.40
C SER A 60 9.21 9.24 -36.74
N LEU A 61 9.73 9.93 -35.71
CA LEU A 61 10.76 10.97 -35.86
C LEU A 61 12.11 10.38 -36.23
N VAL A 62 12.54 9.29 -35.60
CA VAL A 62 13.81 8.62 -35.84
C VAL A 62 13.93 8.10 -37.28
N LYS A 63 12.81 7.76 -37.92
CA LYS A 63 12.78 7.34 -39.37
C LYS A 63 13.10 8.48 -40.33
N ILE A 64 13.15 9.73 -39.91
CA ILE A 64 13.40 10.92 -40.77
C ILE A 64 14.88 11.31 -40.60
N PRO A 65 15.75 11.09 -41.62
CA PRO A 65 17.15 11.51 -41.54
C PRO A 65 17.27 13.05 -41.42
N PRO A 66 18.21 13.55 -40.60
CA PRO A 66 19.27 12.85 -39.85
C PRO A 66 18.89 12.44 -38.41
N ASN A 67 17.63 12.40 -38.04
CA ASN A 67 17.16 12.15 -36.68
C ASN A 67 17.57 10.77 -36.12
N ASP A 68 17.83 9.79 -37.01
CA ASP A 68 18.39 8.48 -36.66
C ASP A 68 19.79 8.55 -36.03
N GLN A 69 20.44 9.72 -36.12
CA GLN A 69 21.74 10.02 -35.53
C GLN A 69 21.66 11.02 -34.37
N ASP A 70 20.51 11.59 -34.07
CA ASP A 70 20.33 12.51 -32.95
C ASP A 70 20.38 11.78 -31.62
N SER A 71 21.49 11.87 -30.93
CA SER A 71 21.72 11.22 -29.63
C SER A 71 20.75 11.66 -28.55
N ARG A 72 20.19 12.88 -28.63
CA ARG A 72 19.17 13.38 -27.65
C ARG A 72 17.85 12.68 -27.88
N LEU A 73 17.37 12.64 -29.12
CA LEU A 73 16.13 11.94 -29.48
C LEU A 73 16.22 10.45 -29.15
N LEU A 74 17.33 9.82 -29.51
CA LEU A 74 17.59 8.41 -29.21
C LEU A 74 17.65 8.14 -27.69
N SER A 75 18.24 9.03 -26.90
CA SER A 75 18.25 8.89 -25.42
C SER A 75 16.83 9.02 -24.83
N VAL A 76 15.99 9.94 -25.34
CA VAL A 76 14.58 10.02 -24.94
C VAL A 76 13.83 8.75 -25.29
N GLN A 77 14.01 8.23 -26.52
CA GLN A 77 13.40 6.98 -26.94
C GLN A 77 13.83 5.80 -26.04
N ALA A 78 15.10 5.68 -25.73
CA ALA A 78 15.62 4.64 -24.84
C ALA A 78 15.03 4.74 -23.42
N SER A 79 14.93 5.96 -22.87
CA SER A 79 14.31 6.17 -21.57
C SER A 79 12.82 5.76 -21.56
N LEU A 80 12.07 6.11 -22.61
CA LEU A 80 10.67 5.70 -22.76
C LEU A 80 10.52 4.19 -22.89
N LEU A 81 11.45 3.52 -23.59
CA LEU A 81 11.48 2.05 -23.71
C LEU A 81 11.71 1.38 -22.37
N ILE A 82 12.56 1.93 -21.48
CA ILE A 82 12.70 1.44 -20.09
C ILE A 82 11.36 1.58 -19.36
N MET A 83 10.70 2.74 -19.47
CA MET A 83 9.39 2.97 -18.84
C MET A 83 8.33 1.98 -19.34
N ALA A 84 8.44 1.51 -20.58
CA ALA A 84 7.56 0.51 -21.19
C ALA A 84 8.01 -0.96 -20.96
N GLY A 85 9.09 -1.20 -20.19
CA GLY A 85 9.60 -2.55 -19.91
C GLY A 85 10.27 -3.22 -21.12
N GLN A 86 10.84 -2.42 -22.03
CA GLN A 86 11.57 -2.90 -23.22
C GLN A 86 13.08 -2.64 -23.08
N GLU A 87 13.66 -3.14 -21.99
CA GLU A 87 15.03 -2.84 -21.55
C GLU A 87 16.08 -3.27 -22.58
N GLU A 88 15.89 -4.40 -23.28
CA GLU A 88 16.80 -4.87 -24.31
C GLU A 88 16.94 -3.88 -25.48
N LYS A 89 15.80 -3.32 -25.92
CA LYS A 89 15.80 -2.30 -26.99
C LYS A 89 16.43 -1.00 -26.50
N ALA A 90 16.13 -0.59 -25.28
CA ALA A 90 16.71 0.61 -24.70
C ALA A 90 18.24 0.50 -24.59
N VAL A 91 18.75 -0.63 -24.10
CA VAL A 91 20.20 -0.89 -24.02
C VAL A 91 20.84 -0.86 -25.39
N SER A 92 20.23 -1.47 -26.42
CA SER A 92 20.76 -1.46 -27.78
C SER A 92 20.89 -0.03 -28.35
N ILE A 93 19.91 0.84 -28.07
CA ILE A 93 19.96 2.25 -28.47
C ILE A 93 21.10 2.98 -27.73
N TYR A 94 21.21 2.79 -26.41
CA TYR A 94 22.28 3.42 -25.63
C TYR A 94 23.67 2.95 -26.07
N GLU A 95 23.88 1.67 -26.35
CA GLU A 95 25.15 1.16 -26.88
C GLU A 95 25.48 1.79 -28.25
N ASN A 96 24.48 1.96 -29.12
CA ASN A 96 24.65 2.63 -30.39
C ASN A 96 25.07 4.11 -30.19
N ILE A 97 24.45 4.85 -29.27
CA ILE A 97 24.85 6.24 -28.95
C ILE A 97 26.30 6.27 -28.49
N ILE A 98 26.67 5.45 -27.50
CA ILE A 98 28.03 5.44 -26.92
C ILE A 98 29.08 5.09 -27.98
N ASN A 99 28.84 4.10 -28.84
CA ASN A 99 29.78 3.67 -29.86
C ASN A 99 30.04 4.73 -30.96
N ARG A 100 29.15 5.73 -31.08
CA ARG A 100 29.31 6.84 -32.04
C ARG A 100 30.00 8.08 -31.44
N LEU A 101 30.15 8.13 -30.12
CA LEU A 101 30.76 9.30 -29.47
C LEU A 101 32.29 9.27 -29.63
N GLU A 102 32.85 10.34 -30.12
CA GLU A 102 34.31 10.54 -30.23
C GLU A 102 34.94 10.99 -28.91
N PHE A 103 34.12 11.35 -27.92
CA PHE A 103 34.52 11.83 -26.61
C PHE A 103 33.76 11.12 -25.50
N MET A 104 34.22 11.33 -24.27
CA MET A 104 33.59 10.66 -23.11
C MET A 104 32.11 11.09 -22.97
N PRO A 105 31.17 10.13 -22.78
CA PRO A 105 29.76 10.43 -22.56
C PRO A 105 29.54 11.31 -21.33
N SER A 106 28.46 12.10 -21.33
CA SER A 106 28.09 12.88 -20.15
C SER A 106 27.68 11.96 -18.99
N ASP A 107 27.84 12.43 -17.74
CA ASP A 107 27.46 11.70 -16.54
C ASP A 107 25.99 11.28 -16.55
N ARG A 108 25.10 12.16 -17.04
CA ARG A 108 23.69 11.86 -17.20
C ARG A 108 23.46 10.68 -18.12
N LEU A 109 24.10 10.67 -19.29
CA LEU A 109 23.98 9.55 -20.23
C LEU A 109 24.54 8.27 -19.63
N LEU A 110 25.69 8.34 -18.95
CA LEU A 110 26.26 7.16 -18.27
C LEU A 110 25.34 6.66 -17.16
N SER A 111 24.74 7.55 -16.36
CA SER A 111 23.78 7.16 -15.33
C SER A 111 22.53 6.46 -15.94
N ASP A 112 22.00 7.01 -17.04
CA ASP A 112 20.85 6.39 -17.75
C ASP A 112 21.21 5.01 -18.33
N VAL A 113 22.42 4.83 -18.86
CA VAL A 113 22.94 3.55 -19.34
C VAL A 113 23.13 2.56 -18.17
N GLY A 114 23.69 3.03 -17.07
CA GLY A 114 23.91 2.21 -15.87
C GLY A 114 22.61 1.63 -15.34
N ILE A 115 21.58 2.47 -15.21
CA ILE A 115 20.26 1.99 -14.74
C ILE A 115 19.58 1.10 -15.78
N ALA A 116 19.73 1.35 -17.09
CA ALA A 116 19.19 0.48 -18.13
C ALA A 116 19.75 -0.94 -18.02
N TYR A 117 21.04 -1.09 -17.75
CA TYR A 117 21.67 -2.40 -17.51
C TYR A 117 21.21 -3.04 -16.19
N MET A 118 21.03 -2.26 -15.12
CA MET A 118 20.47 -2.77 -13.86
C MET A 118 19.07 -3.33 -14.06
N ARG A 119 18.20 -2.60 -14.76
CA ARG A 119 16.84 -3.03 -15.09
C ARG A 119 16.81 -4.26 -15.98
N LEU A 120 17.68 -4.34 -16.99
CA LEU A 120 17.84 -5.53 -17.81
C LEU A 120 18.22 -6.77 -16.97
N GLY A 121 19.17 -6.61 -16.03
CA GLY A 121 19.56 -7.67 -15.09
C GLY A 121 18.42 -8.09 -14.18
N GLU A 122 17.68 -7.15 -13.64
CA GLU A 122 16.54 -7.38 -12.77
C GLU A 122 15.40 -8.11 -13.51
N ARG A 123 14.98 -7.61 -14.69
CA ARG A 123 13.93 -8.26 -15.48
C ARG A 123 14.28 -9.70 -15.78
N SER A 124 15.50 -9.96 -16.19
CA SER A 124 15.95 -11.32 -16.57
C SER A 124 16.03 -12.29 -15.38
N ASN A 125 16.32 -11.81 -14.18
CA ASN A 125 16.55 -12.64 -12.99
C ASN A 125 15.42 -12.56 -11.97
N CYS A 126 14.90 -11.35 -11.69
CA CYS A 126 13.93 -11.16 -10.62
C CYS A 126 12.49 -11.26 -11.10
N MET A 127 12.21 -10.92 -12.38
CA MET A 127 10.85 -10.99 -12.93
C MET A 127 10.60 -12.34 -13.61
N LEU A 128 11.40 -12.67 -14.63
CA LEU A 128 11.22 -13.89 -15.42
C LEU A 128 11.64 -15.17 -14.67
N ASN A 129 12.57 -15.06 -13.75
CA ASN A 129 13.11 -16.16 -12.94
C ASN A 129 12.93 -15.91 -11.43
N HIS A 130 11.79 -15.36 -11.05
CA HIS A 130 11.49 -14.97 -9.67
C HIS A 130 11.65 -16.11 -8.67
N THR A 131 12.30 -15.82 -7.54
CA THR A 131 12.40 -16.66 -6.34
C THR A 131 12.01 -15.87 -5.12
N GLY A 132 11.69 -16.51 -4.00
CA GLY A 132 11.42 -15.84 -2.73
C GLY A 132 12.58 -15.03 -2.14
N SER A 133 13.78 -15.09 -2.77
CA SER A 133 14.95 -14.27 -2.41
C SER A 133 15.25 -13.17 -3.43
N SER A 134 14.49 -13.08 -4.52
CA SER A 134 14.70 -12.08 -5.57
C SER A 134 14.55 -10.67 -5.02
N CYS A 135 15.52 -9.80 -5.29
CA CYS A 135 15.58 -8.40 -4.86
C CYS A 135 15.51 -8.17 -3.33
N ILE A 136 15.69 -9.19 -2.50
CA ILE A 136 15.73 -9.04 -1.04
C ILE A 136 17.13 -8.62 -0.61
N PHE A 137 17.22 -7.43 -0.04
CA PHE A 137 18.46 -6.86 0.50
C PHE A 137 18.80 -7.44 1.89
N PRO A 138 20.07 -7.82 2.15
CA PRO A 138 21.14 -7.96 1.17
C PRO A 138 20.89 -9.14 0.22
N ILE A 139 21.19 -8.95 -1.09
CA ILE A 139 20.99 -10.00 -2.10
C ILE A 139 21.99 -11.12 -1.84
N LYS A 140 21.48 -12.33 -1.59
CA LYS A 140 22.29 -13.52 -1.32
C LYS A 140 21.50 -14.77 -1.72
N ASN A 141 22.18 -15.92 -1.77
CA ASN A 141 21.60 -17.24 -2.10
C ASN A 141 20.88 -17.22 -3.47
N ASP A 142 19.62 -17.65 -3.53
CA ASP A 142 18.82 -17.74 -4.75
C ASP A 142 18.44 -16.38 -5.35
N GLY A 143 18.69 -15.27 -4.63
CA GLY A 143 18.54 -13.92 -5.15
C GLY A 143 19.69 -13.46 -6.04
N VAL A 144 20.83 -14.19 -6.07
CA VAL A 144 21.98 -13.88 -6.95
C VAL A 144 21.62 -14.13 -8.40
N HIS A 145 21.95 -13.16 -9.26
CA HIS A 145 21.62 -13.18 -10.68
C HIS A 145 22.35 -14.33 -11.41
N LYS A 146 21.59 -15.21 -12.06
CA LYS A 146 22.11 -16.25 -12.93
C LYS A 146 22.54 -15.70 -14.31
N LEU A 147 21.75 -14.75 -14.85
CA LEU A 147 22.02 -14.02 -16.09
C LEU A 147 22.74 -12.70 -15.73
N GLN A 148 24.07 -12.73 -15.76
CA GLN A 148 24.93 -11.72 -15.16
C GLN A 148 25.24 -10.51 -16.06
N THR A 149 24.89 -10.55 -17.35
CA THR A 149 25.27 -9.54 -18.34
C THR A 149 24.87 -8.12 -17.92
N GLY A 150 23.65 -7.91 -17.48
CA GLY A 150 23.16 -6.61 -17.02
C GLY A 150 23.99 -6.06 -15.86
N SER A 151 24.14 -6.83 -14.78
CA SER A 151 24.93 -6.44 -13.60
C SER A 151 26.39 -6.16 -13.93
N ARG A 152 27.04 -6.97 -14.75
CA ARG A 152 28.45 -6.76 -15.15
C ARG A 152 28.65 -5.50 -15.97
N LYS A 153 27.73 -5.22 -16.89
CA LYS A 153 27.76 -3.99 -17.70
C LYS A 153 27.49 -2.76 -16.83
N ALA A 154 26.52 -2.82 -15.92
CA ALA A 154 26.24 -1.75 -14.95
C ALA A 154 27.47 -1.43 -14.09
N ILE A 155 28.20 -2.43 -13.58
CA ILE A 155 29.45 -2.26 -12.84
C ILE A 155 30.48 -1.48 -13.67
N GLN A 156 30.64 -1.78 -14.95
CA GLN A 156 31.59 -1.06 -15.82
C GLN A 156 31.23 0.42 -15.92
N VAL A 157 29.94 0.72 -16.12
CA VAL A 157 29.44 2.10 -16.22
C VAL A 157 29.64 2.87 -14.92
N TYR A 158 29.19 2.33 -13.79
CA TYR A 158 29.32 3.02 -12.49
C TYR A 158 30.79 3.18 -12.06
N LYS A 159 31.67 2.24 -12.40
CA LYS A 159 33.13 2.43 -12.21
C LYS A 159 33.67 3.57 -13.05
N THR A 160 33.15 3.79 -14.26
CA THR A 160 33.58 4.91 -15.12
C THR A 160 33.15 6.24 -14.50
N ILE A 161 31.90 6.35 -14.02
CA ILE A 161 31.42 7.55 -13.34
C ILE A 161 32.27 7.85 -12.08
N LEU A 162 32.44 6.84 -11.22
CA LEU A 162 33.16 6.98 -9.95
C LEU A 162 34.68 7.21 -10.10
N LYS A 163 35.27 6.94 -11.27
CA LYS A 163 36.64 7.32 -11.58
C LYS A 163 36.78 8.85 -11.74
N VAL A 164 35.75 9.48 -12.29
CA VAL A 164 35.72 10.95 -12.52
C VAL A 164 35.14 11.65 -11.30
N HIS A 165 34.08 11.09 -10.72
CA HIS A 165 33.31 11.64 -9.58
C HIS A 165 33.30 10.65 -8.40
N PRO A 166 34.40 10.49 -7.66
CA PRO A 166 34.51 9.50 -6.58
C PRO A 166 33.54 9.74 -5.40
N ASP A 167 33.00 10.94 -5.29
CA ASP A 167 32.04 11.34 -4.26
C ASP A 167 30.56 11.18 -4.68
N ASP A 168 30.28 10.67 -5.88
CA ASP A 168 28.92 10.39 -6.33
C ASP A 168 28.32 9.22 -5.54
N MET A 169 27.50 9.55 -4.55
CA MET A 169 26.88 8.58 -3.64
C MET A 169 25.82 7.72 -4.33
N GLU A 170 25.10 8.25 -5.32
CA GLU A 170 24.13 7.48 -6.10
C GLU A 170 24.81 6.35 -6.85
N SER A 171 25.80 6.68 -7.67
CA SER A 171 26.57 5.67 -8.42
C SER A 171 27.32 4.70 -7.49
N ARG A 172 27.78 5.19 -6.33
CA ARG A 172 28.42 4.35 -5.32
C ARG A 172 27.45 3.32 -4.74
N TRP A 173 26.21 3.72 -4.40
CA TRP A 173 25.17 2.80 -3.94
C TRP A 173 24.86 1.75 -5.00
N LEU A 174 24.52 2.19 -6.21
CA LEU A 174 24.14 1.31 -7.32
C LEU A 174 25.27 0.36 -7.73
N LEU A 175 26.52 0.79 -7.67
CA LEU A 175 27.69 -0.08 -7.89
C LEU A 175 27.73 -1.21 -6.84
N ASN A 176 27.55 -0.90 -5.55
CA ASN A 176 27.57 -1.91 -4.49
C ASN A 176 26.40 -2.89 -4.63
N ILE A 177 25.20 -2.41 -5.00
CA ILE A 177 24.07 -3.28 -5.34
C ILE A 177 24.39 -4.17 -6.54
N ALA A 178 24.99 -3.65 -7.61
CA ALA A 178 25.36 -4.42 -8.80
C ALA A 178 26.37 -5.55 -8.48
N TYR A 179 27.34 -5.30 -7.61
CA TYR A 179 28.22 -6.36 -7.10
C TYR A 179 27.48 -7.38 -6.23
N MET A 180 26.52 -6.91 -5.45
CA MET A 180 25.71 -7.77 -4.59
C MET A 180 24.83 -8.73 -5.41
N THR A 181 24.27 -8.26 -6.55
CA THR A 181 23.51 -9.13 -7.48
C THR A 181 24.36 -10.24 -8.11
N LEU A 182 25.69 -10.11 -8.13
CA LEU A 182 26.61 -11.13 -8.62
C LEU A 182 27.11 -12.07 -7.51
N GLY A 183 26.75 -11.83 -6.25
CA GLY A 183 27.36 -12.51 -5.09
C GLY A 183 28.83 -12.12 -4.85
N GLU A 184 29.26 -11.00 -5.42
CA GLU A 184 30.66 -10.52 -5.37
C GLU A 184 30.87 -9.38 -4.34
N TYR A 185 29.85 -8.98 -3.62
CA TYR A 185 29.94 -8.02 -2.54
C TYR A 185 30.23 -8.73 -1.20
N PRO A 186 31.15 -8.20 -0.34
CA PRO A 186 31.99 -7.00 -0.53
C PRO A 186 33.33 -7.27 -1.23
N GLN A 187 33.70 -8.53 -1.49
CA GLN A 187 35.05 -9.00 -1.81
C GLN A 187 35.61 -8.35 -3.07
N ASN A 188 34.81 -8.19 -4.11
CA ASN A 188 35.24 -7.70 -5.41
C ASN A 188 34.95 -6.19 -5.64
N VAL A 189 34.31 -5.53 -4.66
CA VAL A 189 34.10 -4.08 -4.72
C VAL A 189 35.42 -3.34 -4.50
N PRO A 190 35.83 -2.38 -5.37
CA PRO A 190 37.04 -1.61 -5.13
C PRO A 190 36.97 -0.87 -3.78
N LYS A 191 38.07 -0.95 -3.00
CA LYS A 191 38.11 -0.44 -1.61
C LYS A 191 37.69 1.03 -1.46
N ASN A 192 38.06 1.88 -2.42
CA ASN A 192 37.77 3.32 -2.39
C ASN A 192 36.28 3.66 -2.59
N VAL A 193 35.48 2.74 -3.14
CA VAL A 193 34.04 2.91 -3.41
C VAL A 193 33.17 1.89 -2.66
N LEU A 194 33.77 1.00 -1.88
CA LEU A 194 33.05 0.09 -1.02
C LEU A 194 32.22 0.83 0.03
N ILE A 195 30.98 0.44 0.19
CA ILE A 195 30.12 0.78 1.33
C ILE A 195 30.14 -0.45 2.25
N PRO A 196 30.84 -0.41 3.39
CA PRO A 196 30.99 -1.60 4.25
C PRO A 196 29.69 -1.92 4.99
N GLY A 197 29.52 -3.20 5.36
CA GLY A 197 28.47 -3.63 6.29
C GLY A 197 27.08 -3.84 5.71
N LEU A 198 26.87 -3.61 4.39
CA LEU A 198 25.53 -3.76 3.77
C LEU A 198 24.98 -5.20 3.84
N ASN A 199 25.83 -6.21 4.03
CA ASN A 199 25.44 -7.62 4.14
C ASN A 199 25.36 -8.14 5.58
N ALA A 200 25.59 -7.26 6.57
CA ALA A 200 25.50 -7.63 7.97
C ALA A 200 24.04 -7.75 8.41
N ASP A 201 23.76 -8.74 9.25
CA ASP A 201 22.47 -8.81 9.93
C ASP A 201 22.43 -7.74 11.04
N SER A 202 21.36 -6.94 11.06
CA SER A 202 21.20 -5.82 12.00
C SER A 202 20.96 -6.29 13.44
N VAL A 203 20.34 -7.48 13.60
CA VAL A 203 20.02 -8.08 14.90
C VAL A 203 20.36 -9.56 14.89
N ALA A 204 21.23 -9.97 15.81
CA ALA A 204 21.59 -11.38 15.97
C ALA A 204 20.39 -12.21 16.48
N GLY A 205 20.21 -13.41 15.88
CA GLY A 205 19.15 -14.33 16.30
C GLY A 205 17.76 -14.04 15.76
N GLN A 206 17.55 -12.92 15.04
CA GLN A 206 16.30 -12.66 14.33
C GLN A 206 16.09 -13.71 13.24
N LYS A 207 14.98 -14.44 13.28
CA LYS A 207 14.64 -15.40 12.22
C LYS A 207 14.15 -14.66 10.98
N PRO A 208 14.58 -15.09 9.76
CA PRO A 208 14.15 -14.46 8.53
C PRO A 208 12.73 -14.87 8.15
N PHE A 209 11.96 -13.92 7.64
CA PHE A 209 10.72 -14.17 6.91
C PHE A 209 11.05 -14.80 5.53
N LYS A 210 10.10 -15.55 4.98
CA LYS A 210 10.23 -16.18 3.67
C LYS A 210 9.11 -15.74 2.76
N ASP A 211 9.42 -15.19 1.59
CA ASP A 211 8.40 -14.88 0.58
C ASP A 211 7.95 -16.15 -0.13
N ILE A 212 6.66 -16.45 -0.05
CA ILE A 212 6.03 -17.62 -0.66
C ILE A 212 4.89 -17.28 -1.62
N ALA A 213 4.69 -16.00 -1.95
CA ALA A 213 3.58 -15.58 -2.80
C ALA A 213 3.49 -16.40 -4.09
N LYS A 214 4.64 -16.65 -4.75
CA LYS A 214 4.71 -17.45 -5.99
C LYS A 214 4.18 -18.88 -5.81
N SER A 215 4.50 -19.53 -4.69
CA SER A 215 4.08 -20.91 -4.42
C SER A 215 2.58 -21.05 -4.22
N LEU A 216 1.92 -19.95 -3.83
CA LEU A 216 0.49 -19.87 -3.58
C LEU A 216 -0.30 -19.23 -4.74
N GLY A 217 0.38 -18.78 -5.80
CA GLY A 217 -0.27 -18.08 -6.91
C GLY A 217 -0.69 -16.64 -6.59
N LEU A 218 -0.13 -16.06 -5.54
CA LEU A 218 -0.42 -14.69 -5.07
C LEU A 218 0.54 -13.64 -5.64
N ASN A 219 1.54 -14.06 -6.43
CA ASN A 219 2.57 -13.18 -6.98
C ASN A 219 2.09 -12.47 -8.25
N VAL A 220 1.04 -11.69 -8.14
CA VAL A 220 0.54 -10.88 -9.27
C VAL A 220 1.60 -9.86 -9.65
N ASN A 221 1.93 -9.81 -10.94
CA ASN A 221 2.77 -8.75 -11.47
C ASN A 221 1.91 -7.52 -11.74
N GLY A 222 2.19 -6.44 -11.03
CA GLY A 222 1.43 -5.20 -11.12
C GLY A 222 2.30 -3.98 -10.89
N ARG A 223 1.70 -2.82 -11.14
CA ARG A 223 2.23 -1.53 -10.71
C ARG A 223 1.83 -1.26 -9.25
N ALA A 224 2.27 -0.11 -8.71
CA ALA A 224 1.85 0.37 -7.40
C ALA A 224 0.36 0.16 -7.13
N GLY A 225 -0.02 -0.30 -5.94
CA GLY A 225 -1.43 -0.56 -5.63
C GLY A 225 -1.70 -0.81 -4.15
N GLY A 226 -2.96 -0.94 -3.84
CA GLY A 226 -3.46 -1.27 -2.51
C GLY A 226 -3.63 -2.77 -2.29
N VAL A 227 -3.81 -3.13 -1.04
CA VAL A 227 -4.24 -4.45 -0.60
C VAL A 227 -5.24 -4.30 0.53
N ALA A 228 -6.25 -5.16 0.56
CA ALA A 228 -7.13 -5.36 1.69
C ALA A 228 -7.17 -6.85 2.03
N VAL A 229 -6.96 -7.16 3.30
CA VAL A 229 -7.04 -8.53 3.82
C VAL A 229 -8.16 -8.57 4.83
N ASP A 230 -9.19 -9.39 4.59
CA ASP A 230 -10.27 -9.65 5.53
C ASP A 230 -11.01 -10.95 5.16
N ASP A 231 -11.97 -11.33 5.97
CA ASP A 231 -12.89 -12.45 5.73
C ASP A 231 -14.07 -11.96 4.87
N PHE A 232 -13.87 -11.87 3.53
CA PHE A 232 -14.86 -11.27 2.62
C PHE A 232 -16.04 -12.20 2.31
N ASN A 233 -15.95 -13.49 2.63
CA ASN A 233 -17.03 -14.46 2.42
C ASN A 233 -17.65 -14.96 3.74
N ASN A 234 -17.26 -14.39 4.88
CA ASN A 234 -17.73 -14.69 6.24
C ASN A 234 -17.54 -16.17 6.66
N ASP A 235 -16.48 -16.82 6.18
CA ASP A 235 -16.19 -18.23 6.50
C ASP A 235 -15.15 -18.40 7.64
N GLY A 236 -14.61 -17.28 8.16
CA GLY A 236 -13.65 -17.21 9.25
C GLY A 236 -12.19 -17.22 8.81
N TYR A 237 -11.91 -17.40 7.52
CA TYR A 237 -10.56 -17.39 6.96
C TYR A 237 -10.32 -16.09 6.18
N LEU A 238 -9.10 -15.58 6.26
CA LEU A 238 -8.77 -14.30 5.64
C LEU A 238 -8.49 -14.48 4.16
N ASP A 239 -9.13 -13.67 3.34
CA ASP A 239 -8.97 -13.52 1.91
C ASP A 239 -8.11 -12.30 1.59
N ILE A 240 -7.71 -12.14 0.33
CA ILE A 240 -6.87 -11.03 -0.13
C ILE A 240 -7.47 -10.37 -1.37
N VAL A 241 -7.65 -9.05 -1.33
CA VAL A 241 -7.99 -8.25 -2.51
C VAL A 241 -6.85 -7.29 -2.80
N THR A 242 -6.41 -7.21 -4.05
CA THR A 242 -5.36 -6.30 -4.51
C THR A 242 -5.84 -5.40 -5.64
N SER A 243 -5.25 -4.21 -5.75
CA SER A 243 -5.44 -3.30 -6.87
C SER A 243 -4.10 -2.86 -7.45
N ALA A 244 -4.16 -2.13 -8.56
CA ALA A 244 -3.03 -1.39 -9.09
C ALA A 244 -3.49 -0.02 -9.58
N TRP A 245 -2.61 0.98 -9.56
CA TRP A 245 -3.02 2.39 -9.65
C TRP A 245 -3.55 2.84 -11.02
N ASP A 246 -3.10 2.20 -12.08
CA ASP A 246 -3.46 2.61 -13.44
C ASP A 246 -4.77 1.96 -13.90
N LEU A 247 -5.57 2.73 -14.67
CA LEU A 247 -6.87 2.28 -15.15
C LEU A 247 -6.80 1.11 -16.17
N SER A 248 -5.60 0.73 -16.64
CA SER A 248 -5.41 -0.48 -17.45
C SER A 248 -5.17 -1.74 -16.62
N ASP A 249 -4.90 -1.61 -15.31
CA ASP A 249 -4.56 -2.72 -14.45
C ASP A 249 -5.79 -3.25 -13.71
N PRO A 250 -6.01 -4.56 -13.68
CA PRO A 250 -7.13 -5.18 -12.98
C PRO A 250 -6.93 -5.18 -11.45
N MET A 251 -8.04 -5.27 -10.74
CA MET A 251 -8.05 -5.78 -9.36
C MET A 251 -8.02 -7.30 -9.36
N HIS A 252 -7.60 -7.90 -8.22
CA HIS A 252 -7.65 -9.34 -8.00
C HIS A 252 -8.27 -9.65 -6.64
N TYR A 253 -9.06 -10.74 -6.57
CA TYR A 253 -9.60 -11.30 -5.34
C TYR A 253 -9.16 -12.76 -5.20
N PHE A 254 -8.44 -13.05 -4.11
CA PHE A 254 -7.94 -14.38 -3.77
C PHE A 254 -8.67 -14.91 -2.55
N GLU A 255 -9.54 -15.89 -2.79
CA GLU A 255 -10.26 -16.60 -1.74
C GLU A 255 -9.35 -17.68 -1.12
N ASN A 256 -9.32 -17.75 0.21
CA ASN A 256 -8.62 -18.77 0.97
C ASN A 256 -9.42 -20.08 0.97
N ASN A 257 -8.84 -21.14 0.41
CA ASN A 257 -9.51 -22.45 0.29
C ASN A 257 -9.53 -23.27 1.61
N LYS A 258 -9.01 -22.77 2.73
CA LYS A 258 -8.95 -23.45 4.05
C LYS A 258 -8.05 -24.69 4.09
N ASP A 259 -7.30 -24.93 3.03
CA ASP A 259 -6.39 -26.07 2.87
C ASP A 259 -4.92 -25.66 2.70
N GLY A 260 -4.62 -24.37 2.83
CA GLY A 260 -3.31 -23.79 2.62
C GLY A 260 -3.06 -23.32 1.20
N THR A 261 -4.10 -23.21 0.37
CA THR A 261 -4.07 -22.67 -0.99
C THR A 261 -5.06 -21.53 -1.17
N PHE A 262 -4.91 -20.78 -2.27
CA PHE A 262 -5.82 -19.70 -2.66
C PHE A 262 -6.38 -19.95 -4.07
N THR A 263 -7.58 -19.44 -4.32
CA THR A 263 -8.20 -19.41 -5.65
C THR A 263 -8.43 -17.97 -6.08
N ASP A 264 -7.97 -17.59 -7.28
CA ASP A 264 -8.34 -16.32 -7.89
C ASP A 264 -9.82 -16.34 -8.31
N ARG A 265 -10.63 -15.52 -7.63
CA ARG A 265 -12.08 -15.37 -7.83
C ARG A 265 -12.44 -14.07 -8.57
N THR A 266 -11.50 -13.35 -9.09
CA THR A 266 -11.70 -12.02 -9.70
C THR A 266 -12.85 -11.98 -10.71
N GLU A 267 -12.95 -12.99 -11.56
CA GLU A 267 -14.03 -13.06 -12.55
C GLU A 267 -15.39 -13.39 -11.90
N TYR A 268 -15.42 -14.32 -10.96
CA TYR A 268 -16.64 -14.73 -10.24
C TYR A 268 -17.14 -13.61 -9.33
N SER A 269 -16.24 -12.89 -8.68
CA SER A 269 -16.59 -11.85 -7.69
C SER A 269 -17.18 -10.57 -8.29
N GLY A 270 -17.26 -10.45 -9.61
CA GLY A 270 -17.70 -9.22 -10.27
C GLY A 270 -16.62 -8.13 -10.36
N LEU A 271 -15.41 -8.36 -9.88
CA LEU A 271 -14.32 -7.37 -9.95
C LEU A 271 -13.67 -7.28 -11.35
N LYS A 272 -14.02 -8.19 -12.25
CA LYS A 272 -13.56 -8.11 -13.66
C LYS A 272 -14.03 -6.82 -14.32
N GLY A 273 -13.09 -5.98 -14.74
CA GLY A 273 -13.37 -4.67 -15.34
C GLY A 273 -13.41 -3.51 -14.36
N VAL A 274 -13.44 -3.77 -13.07
CA VAL A 274 -13.10 -2.76 -12.05
C VAL A 274 -11.59 -2.62 -12.05
N THR A 275 -11.08 -1.49 -12.52
CA THR A 275 -9.65 -1.28 -12.76
C THR A 275 -9.13 -0.05 -12.04
N GLY A 276 -7.82 0.03 -11.88
CA GLY A 276 -7.19 1.12 -11.15
C GLY A 276 -7.40 1.01 -9.63
N GLY A 277 -6.81 1.93 -8.92
CA GLY A 277 -6.89 2.01 -7.46
C GLY A 277 -5.51 1.95 -6.81
N LEU A 278 -4.98 3.11 -6.43
CA LEU A 278 -3.71 3.16 -5.73
C LEU A 278 -3.83 2.62 -4.30
N ASN A 279 -5.01 2.75 -3.71
CA ASN A 279 -5.31 2.23 -2.36
C ASN A 279 -6.70 1.60 -2.30
N ILE A 280 -6.86 0.66 -1.37
CA ILE A 280 -8.14 0.01 -1.04
C ILE A 280 -8.31 0.05 0.47
N GLN A 281 -9.53 0.33 0.93
CA GLN A 281 -9.89 0.29 2.34
C GLN A 281 -11.13 -0.59 2.56
N GLN A 282 -11.20 -1.28 3.69
CA GLN A 282 -12.38 -2.00 4.13
C GLN A 282 -13.34 -1.05 4.85
N THR A 283 -14.62 -1.38 4.76
CA THR A 283 -15.72 -0.75 5.51
C THR A 283 -16.90 -1.73 5.60
N ASP A 284 -17.84 -1.47 6.45
CA ASP A 284 -19.19 -2.05 6.41
C ASP A 284 -20.16 -0.87 6.46
N TYR A 285 -20.24 -0.16 5.31
CA TYR A 285 -20.94 1.12 5.23
C TYR A 285 -22.45 1.00 5.42
N ASN A 286 -23.01 -0.19 5.15
CA ASN A 286 -24.45 -0.45 5.20
C ASN A 286 -24.86 -1.27 6.43
N ASN A 287 -23.94 -1.54 7.36
CA ASN A 287 -24.16 -2.29 8.61
C ASN A 287 -24.78 -3.69 8.40
N ASP A 288 -24.50 -4.37 7.26
CA ASP A 288 -25.05 -5.70 6.98
C ASP A 288 -24.14 -6.85 7.48
N GLY A 289 -22.94 -6.54 7.97
CA GLY A 289 -21.97 -7.50 8.50
C GLY A 289 -21.07 -8.10 7.43
N ASN A 290 -21.18 -7.69 6.16
CA ASN A 290 -20.27 -8.05 5.09
C ASN A 290 -19.26 -6.93 4.90
N ILE A 291 -18.00 -7.26 4.74
CA ILE A 291 -16.95 -6.25 4.58
C ILE A 291 -16.93 -5.76 3.13
N ASP A 292 -17.23 -4.49 2.96
CA ASP A 292 -17.23 -3.75 1.70
C ASP A 292 -15.83 -3.18 1.40
N LEU A 293 -15.62 -2.69 0.16
CA LEU A 293 -14.35 -2.12 -0.26
C LEU A 293 -14.52 -0.71 -0.82
N PHE A 294 -13.61 0.19 -0.46
CA PHE A 294 -13.51 1.52 -1.05
C PHE A 294 -12.19 1.67 -1.79
N VAL A 295 -12.28 1.83 -3.13
CA VAL A 295 -11.12 1.89 -4.05
C VAL A 295 -10.84 3.34 -4.43
N LEU A 296 -9.64 3.82 -4.16
CA LEU A 296 -9.23 5.23 -4.31
C LEU A 296 -8.36 5.41 -5.56
N ARG A 297 -8.67 6.40 -6.42
CA ARG A 297 -8.06 6.57 -7.75
C ARG A 297 -7.59 8.00 -8.03
N GLY A 298 -6.77 8.14 -9.07
CA GLY A 298 -6.38 9.41 -9.67
C GLY A 298 -5.15 10.08 -9.05
N ALA A 299 -4.63 9.57 -7.94
CA ALA A 299 -3.47 10.13 -7.24
C ALA A 299 -2.24 10.32 -8.15
N TRP A 300 -1.45 11.37 -7.87
CA TRP A 300 -0.23 11.77 -8.59
C TRP A 300 -0.45 12.24 -10.03
N LEU A 301 -1.66 12.15 -10.54
CA LEU A 301 -2.00 12.57 -11.89
C LEU A 301 -2.47 14.03 -11.90
N THR A 302 -1.81 14.86 -12.69
CA THR A 302 -2.13 16.29 -12.89
C THR A 302 -2.83 16.52 -14.23
N LYS A 303 -3.17 17.76 -14.54
CA LYS A 303 -3.79 18.17 -15.82
C LYS A 303 -5.07 17.40 -16.18
N GLY A 304 -5.91 17.13 -15.17
CA GLY A 304 -7.19 16.46 -15.36
C GLY A 304 -7.11 14.93 -15.57
N TYR A 305 -5.92 14.32 -15.66
CA TYR A 305 -5.77 12.87 -15.73
C TYR A 305 -6.15 12.19 -14.41
N GLY A 306 -6.00 12.89 -13.29
CA GLY A 306 -6.39 12.43 -11.97
C GLY A 306 -7.89 12.56 -11.67
N ASN A 307 -8.68 13.16 -12.55
CA ASN A 307 -10.13 13.24 -12.41
C ASN A 307 -10.77 11.87 -12.65
N GLN A 308 -10.48 10.93 -11.76
CA GLN A 308 -10.94 9.55 -11.79
C GLN A 308 -11.85 9.29 -10.58
N PRO A 309 -13.00 8.61 -10.77
CA PRO A 309 -13.90 8.31 -9.67
C PRO A 309 -13.34 7.20 -8.79
N SER A 310 -13.52 7.32 -7.48
CA SER A 310 -13.39 6.21 -6.55
C SER A 310 -14.53 5.21 -6.73
N SER A 311 -14.42 4.00 -6.18
CA SER A 311 -15.50 3.00 -6.20
C SER A 311 -15.84 2.55 -4.80
N LEU A 312 -17.11 2.61 -4.43
CA LEU A 312 -17.67 1.87 -3.29
C LEU A 312 -18.20 0.54 -3.80
N LEU A 313 -17.55 -0.55 -3.44
CA LEU A 313 -17.88 -1.91 -3.84
C LEU A 313 -18.59 -2.60 -2.68
N ARG A 314 -19.91 -2.73 -2.77
CA ARG A 314 -20.71 -3.46 -1.80
C ARG A 314 -20.47 -4.96 -1.93
N ASN A 315 -20.14 -5.61 -0.84
CA ASN A 315 -20.07 -7.05 -0.73
C ASN A 315 -21.52 -7.62 -0.60
N ASN A 316 -21.89 -8.52 -1.50
CA ASN A 316 -23.24 -9.08 -1.53
C ASN A 316 -23.43 -10.26 -0.54
N GLY A 317 -22.39 -10.63 0.24
CA GLY A 317 -22.43 -11.74 1.21
C GLY A 317 -22.30 -13.13 0.60
N ASP A 318 -22.08 -13.23 -0.71
CA ASP A 318 -21.95 -14.50 -1.46
C ASP A 318 -20.58 -14.61 -2.17
N GLY A 319 -19.61 -13.78 -1.78
CA GLY A 319 -18.29 -13.67 -2.42
C GLY A 319 -18.28 -12.83 -3.69
N THR A 320 -19.38 -12.09 -3.97
CA THR A 320 -19.43 -11.14 -5.10
C THR A 320 -19.55 -9.71 -4.64
N PHE A 321 -19.13 -8.76 -5.49
CA PHE A 321 -19.16 -7.33 -5.23
C PHE A 321 -19.97 -6.58 -6.29
N THR A 322 -20.66 -5.53 -5.88
CA THR A 322 -21.41 -4.62 -6.75
C THR A 322 -20.93 -3.19 -6.53
N ASP A 323 -20.52 -2.50 -7.60
CA ASP A 323 -20.20 -1.08 -7.51
C ASP A 323 -21.48 -0.25 -7.33
N VAL A 324 -21.57 0.40 -6.18
CA VAL A 324 -22.70 1.21 -5.74
C VAL A 324 -22.37 2.70 -5.63
N THR A 325 -21.23 3.12 -6.18
CA THR A 325 -20.74 4.52 -6.10
C THR A 325 -21.77 5.54 -6.60
N ILE A 326 -22.40 5.25 -7.73
CA ILE A 326 -23.40 6.15 -8.34
C ILE A 326 -24.64 6.27 -7.43
N PRO A 327 -25.33 5.17 -7.06
CA PRO A 327 -26.53 5.29 -6.23
C PRO A 327 -26.23 5.75 -4.80
N SER A 328 -25.03 5.54 -4.26
CA SER A 328 -24.65 6.03 -2.93
C SER A 328 -24.39 7.54 -2.88
N GLY A 329 -24.29 8.24 -4.03
CA GLY A 329 -23.98 9.67 -4.06
C GLY A 329 -22.47 9.98 -3.86
N LEU A 330 -21.59 8.97 -3.93
CA LEU A 330 -20.14 9.12 -3.78
C LEU A 330 -19.41 9.29 -5.12
N LEU A 331 -20.12 9.56 -6.21
CA LEU A 331 -19.49 9.83 -7.50
C LEU A 331 -18.89 11.24 -7.53
N TYR A 332 -17.58 11.31 -7.50
CA TYR A 332 -16.79 12.54 -7.66
C TYR A 332 -15.58 12.28 -8.56
N PHE A 333 -14.99 13.36 -9.12
CA PHE A 333 -13.87 13.27 -10.05
C PHE A 333 -12.69 14.12 -9.54
N HIS A 334 -12.07 13.66 -8.48
CA HIS A 334 -10.90 14.31 -7.89
C HIS A 334 -9.80 13.29 -7.60
N PRO A 335 -8.51 13.63 -7.83
CA PRO A 335 -7.43 12.73 -7.52
C PRO A 335 -7.36 12.46 -6.02
N THR A 336 -7.37 11.18 -5.65
CA THR A 336 -7.27 10.77 -4.25
C THR A 336 -6.54 9.43 -4.12
N GLN A 337 -5.92 9.21 -2.97
CA GLN A 337 -5.31 7.94 -2.58
C GLN A 337 -5.62 7.56 -1.14
N THR A 338 -6.34 8.41 -0.41
CA THR A 338 -6.51 8.26 1.03
C THR A 338 -7.90 8.70 1.47
N ALA A 339 -8.46 7.94 2.38
CA ALA A 339 -9.71 8.24 3.07
C ALA A 339 -9.65 7.63 4.47
N THR A 340 -10.64 7.91 5.30
CA THR A 340 -10.84 7.22 6.57
C THR A 340 -12.32 7.04 6.83
N TRP A 341 -12.69 5.88 7.37
CA TRP A 341 -14.03 5.52 7.75
C TRP A 341 -14.15 5.58 9.27
N ALA A 342 -15.10 6.35 9.77
CA ALA A 342 -15.41 6.45 11.19
C ALA A 342 -16.86 6.91 11.38
N ASP A 343 -17.42 6.66 12.53
CA ASP A 343 -18.72 7.20 12.96
C ASP A 343 -18.49 8.59 13.56
N PHE A 344 -18.40 9.62 12.68
CA PHE A 344 -18.05 10.97 13.11
C PHE A 344 -19.17 11.67 13.88
N ASN A 345 -20.39 11.18 13.76
CA ASN A 345 -21.57 11.75 14.43
C ASN A 345 -22.11 10.88 15.56
N ASN A 346 -21.48 9.74 15.86
CA ASN A 346 -21.85 8.77 16.89
C ASN A 346 -23.31 8.28 16.75
N ASP A 347 -23.74 7.99 15.50
CA ASP A 347 -25.09 7.47 15.21
C ASP A 347 -25.12 5.94 14.93
N GLY A 348 -23.95 5.29 14.98
CA GLY A 348 -23.80 3.85 14.76
C GLY A 348 -23.60 3.46 13.28
N TRP A 349 -23.38 4.43 12.39
CA TRP A 349 -23.11 4.20 10.97
C TRP A 349 -21.76 4.80 10.57
N LEU A 350 -21.08 4.15 9.65
CA LEU A 350 -19.78 4.64 9.18
C LEU A 350 -19.96 5.75 8.16
N ASP A 351 -19.35 6.88 8.45
CA ASP A 351 -19.15 8.02 7.57
C ASP A 351 -17.78 7.92 6.88
N VAL A 352 -17.54 8.74 5.85
CA VAL A 352 -16.25 8.74 5.16
C VAL A 352 -15.70 10.15 4.98
N PHE A 353 -14.43 10.34 5.39
CA PHE A 353 -13.65 11.51 5.06
C PHE A 353 -12.62 11.16 3.98
N VAL A 354 -12.65 11.88 2.85
CA VAL A 354 -11.81 11.64 1.68
C VAL A 354 -10.80 12.77 1.52
N GLY A 355 -9.51 12.41 1.48
CA GLY A 355 -8.42 13.34 1.19
C GLY A 355 -8.23 13.52 -0.32
N THR A 356 -8.09 14.76 -0.79
CA THR A 356 -7.91 15.09 -2.21
C THR A 356 -6.52 15.67 -2.48
N GLU A 357 -5.96 15.34 -3.63
CA GLU A 357 -4.69 15.90 -4.10
C GLU A 357 -4.93 17.16 -4.92
N THR A 358 -5.18 18.26 -4.25
CA THR A 358 -5.34 19.55 -4.91
C THR A 358 -4.09 20.41 -4.73
N SER A 359 -3.53 20.88 -5.82
CA SER A 359 -2.50 21.89 -5.79
C SER A 359 -3.07 23.22 -6.28
N THR A 360 -2.70 24.32 -5.62
CA THR A 360 -2.98 25.68 -6.09
C THR A 360 -2.34 26.00 -7.45
N GLN A 361 -1.49 25.08 -7.96
CA GLN A 361 -0.84 25.15 -9.26
C GLN A 361 -1.54 24.30 -10.33
N ASP A 362 -2.67 23.67 -10.00
CA ASP A 362 -3.45 22.94 -10.99
C ASP A 362 -4.07 23.94 -11.96
N MET A 363 -3.43 24.07 -13.14
CA MET A 363 -3.81 25.06 -14.16
C MET A 363 -5.18 24.79 -14.79
N ASP A 364 -5.83 23.68 -14.41
CA ASP A 364 -7.13 23.25 -14.95
C ASP A 364 -8.33 23.83 -14.18
N GLY A 365 -8.10 24.66 -13.15
CA GLY A 365 -9.17 25.35 -12.42
C GLY A 365 -10.05 24.46 -11.52
N ASN A 366 -9.72 23.20 -11.38
CA ASN A 366 -10.40 22.23 -10.52
C ASN A 366 -9.73 22.20 -9.13
N SER A 367 -9.94 23.23 -8.33
CA SER A 367 -9.58 23.16 -6.93
C SER A 367 -10.65 22.38 -6.16
N SER A 368 -10.28 21.23 -5.59
CA SER A 368 -11.14 20.45 -4.70
C SER A 368 -10.62 20.51 -3.27
N THR A 369 -11.52 20.57 -2.32
CA THR A 369 -11.21 20.35 -0.90
C THR A 369 -11.34 18.88 -0.54
N CYS A 370 -10.79 18.45 0.59
CA CYS A 370 -11.20 17.22 1.23
C CYS A 370 -12.73 17.18 1.36
N MET A 371 -13.29 15.98 1.49
CA MET A 371 -14.75 15.80 1.50
C MET A 371 -15.17 14.92 2.67
N LEU A 372 -16.12 15.39 3.46
CA LEU A 372 -16.80 14.59 4.49
C LEU A 372 -18.21 14.24 4.01
N TYR A 373 -18.50 12.96 3.99
CA TYR A 373 -19.81 12.42 3.65
C TYR A 373 -20.40 11.69 4.86
N ILE A 374 -21.55 12.13 5.31
CA ILE A 374 -22.33 11.50 6.39
C ILE A 374 -23.27 10.46 5.78
N ASN A 375 -23.34 9.30 6.40
CA ASN A 375 -24.21 8.19 6.01
C ASN A 375 -25.67 8.49 6.33
N ASN A 376 -26.57 8.30 5.37
CA ASN A 376 -28.01 8.53 5.53
C ASN A 376 -28.78 7.28 6.01
N HIS A 377 -28.12 6.18 6.32
CA HIS A 377 -28.70 4.89 6.78
C HIS A 377 -29.55 4.17 5.73
N ASP A 378 -29.54 4.61 4.49
CA ASP A 378 -30.32 4.03 3.37
C ASP A 378 -29.42 3.60 2.20
N GLY A 379 -28.09 3.56 2.43
CA GLY A 379 -27.08 3.26 1.45
C GLY A 379 -26.60 4.48 0.66
N THR A 380 -27.08 5.69 1.01
CA THR A 380 -26.65 6.96 0.40
C THR A 380 -25.86 7.82 1.40
N PHE A 381 -25.19 8.85 0.88
CA PHE A 381 -24.37 9.75 1.68
C PHE A 381 -24.68 11.23 1.36
N THR A 382 -24.54 12.08 2.36
CA THR A 382 -24.67 13.53 2.23
C THR A 382 -23.33 14.21 2.47
N ASN A 383 -22.86 15.03 1.51
CA ASN A 383 -21.66 15.83 1.68
C ASN A 383 -21.93 17.01 2.63
N VAL A 384 -21.24 17.04 3.75
CA VAL A 384 -21.36 18.07 4.79
C VAL A 384 -20.07 18.83 5.05
N THR A 385 -19.10 18.74 4.16
CA THR A 385 -17.73 19.23 4.31
C THR A 385 -17.65 20.66 4.81
N LYS A 386 -18.38 21.58 4.19
CA LYS A 386 -18.38 23.01 4.53
C LYS A 386 -19.10 23.28 5.84
N GLU A 387 -20.21 22.61 6.05
CA GLU A 387 -21.03 22.73 7.25
C GLU A 387 -20.29 22.19 8.48
N ALA A 388 -19.44 21.19 8.27
CA ALA A 388 -18.61 20.59 9.31
C ALA A 388 -17.25 21.30 9.51
N HIS A 389 -16.95 22.38 8.75
CA HIS A 389 -15.69 23.14 8.82
C HIS A 389 -14.42 22.28 8.63
N CYS A 390 -14.47 21.29 7.74
CA CYS A 390 -13.35 20.38 7.45
C CYS A 390 -12.89 20.43 5.97
N ASP A 391 -13.16 21.54 5.27
CA ASP A 391 -12.89 21.77 3.86
C ASP A 391 -11.41 22.11 3.57
N VAL A 392 -10.48 21.24 4.01
CA VAL A 392 -9.05 21.41 3.80
C VAL A 392 -8.72 21.32 2.32
N MET A 393 -8.05 22.34 1.79
CA MET A 393 -7.52 22.36 0.42
C MET A 393 -6.01 22.21 0.45
N SER A 394 -5.50 21.03 0.08
CA SER A 394 -4.08 20.73 0.05
C SER A 394 -3.76 19.54 -0.86
N PHE A 395 -2.49 19.29 -1.12
CA PHE A 395 -2.05 18.08 -1.79
C PHE A 395 -1.92 16.96 -0.75
N VAL A 396 -3.07 16.34 -0.42
CA VAL A 396 -3.20 15.37 0.67
C VAL A 396 -2.61 14.02 0.28
N LYS A 397 -1.84 13.40 1.17
CA LYS A 397 -1.18 12.11 0.97
C LYS A 397 -1.57 11.03 1.97
N GLY A 398 -1.97 11.41 3.16
CA GLY A 398 -2.47 10.48 4.17
C GLY A 398 -3.59 11.12 4.98
N VAL A 399 -4.59 10.33 5.30
CA VAL A 399 -5.68 10.66 6.21
C VAL A 399 -5.86 9.49 7.16
N THR A 400 -6.01 9.79 8.43
CA THR A 400 -6.31 8.81 9.48
C THR A 400 -7.25 9.41 10.50
N SER A 401 -8.04 8.59 11.18
CA SER A 401 -8.94 9.02 12.26
C SER A 401 -8.77 8.17 13.51
N ALA A 402 -8.90 8.82 14.66
CA ALA A 402 -8.99 8.21 15.98
C ALA A 402 -9.53 9.24 16.97
N ASP A 403 -10.03 8.79 18.09
CA ASP A 403 -10.34 9.62 19.26
C ASP A 403 -9.05 9.90 20.05
N TYR A 404 -8.28 10.94 19.63
CA TYR A 404 -6.96 11.18 20.21
C TYR A 404 -7.01 11.85 21.57
N ASP A 405 -8.10 12.53 21.94
CA ASP A 405 -8.26 13.20 23.24
C ASP A 405 -9.21 12.47 24.18
N ASN A 406 -9.67 11.26 23.81
CA ASN A 406 -10.54 10.37 24.57
C ASN A 406 -11.88 11.04 24.96
N ASP A 407 -12.41 11.93 24.10
CA ASP A 407 -13.69 12.61 24.33
C ASP A 407 -14.90 11.86 23.74
N GLY A 408 -14.64 10.74 23.03
CA GLY A 408 -15.64 9.84 22.46
C GLY A 408 -16.03 10.17 21.02
N TYR A 409 -15.38 11.14 20.36
CA TYR A 409 -15.61 11.47 18.96
C TYR A 409 -14.33 11.27 18.15
N PRO A 410 -14.38 10.61 16.98
CA PRO A 410 -13.19 10.43 16.16
C PRO A 410 -12.75 11.75 15.52
N ASP A 411 -11.45 12.03 15.64
CA ASP A 411 -10.75 13.17 15.07
C ASP A 411 -10.04 12.78 13.77
N ILE A 412 -9.53 13.75 13.01
CA ILE A 412 -8.89 13.52 11.72
C ILE A 412 -7.49 14.13 11.71
N PHE A 413 -6.47 13.32 11.36
CA PHE A 413 -5.13 13.81 11.05
C PHE A 413 -4.84 13.67 9.54
N ILE A 414 -4.24 14.72 8.95
CA ILE A 414 -3.98 14.84 7.51
C ILE A 414 -2.51 15.16 7.27
N SER A 415 -1.84 14.35 6.45
CA SER A 415 -0.49 14.62 5.94
C SER A 415 -0.53 15.15 4.50
N THR A 416 0.41 16.04 4.14
CA THR A 416 0.39 16.71 2.83
C THR A 416 1.77 16.89 2.22
N MET A 417 1.82 16.99 0.90
CA MET A 417 3.04 17.37 0.15
C MET A 417 3.27 18.88 0.08
N THR A 418 2.39 19.69 0.65
CA THR A 418 2.56 21.16 0.69
C THR A 418 3.40 21.64 1.88
N GLY A 419 3.76 20.74 2.79
CA GLY A 419 4.48 21.05 4.02
C GLY A 419 3.57 21.41 5.20
N SER A 420 2.26 21.39 5.02
CA SER A 420 1.28 21.54 6.10
C SER A 420 0.82 20.16 6.57
N LYS A 421 0.50 20.07 7.84
CA LYS A 421 -0.23 18.96 8.45
C LYS A 421 -1.48 19.55 9.06
N TYR A 422 -2.55 18.75 9.23
CA TYR A 422 -3.76 19.22 9.87
C TYR A 422 -4.19 18.20 10.91
N LEU A 423 -4.56 18.68 12.10
CA LEU A 423 -5.29 17.92 13.10
C LEU A 423 -6.64 18.62 13.28
N LEU A 424 -7.70 17.97 12.81
CA LEU A 424 -9.07 18.45 12.90
C LEU A 424 -9.73 17.72 14.07
N ARG A 425 -9.95 18.46 15.16
CA ARG A 425 -10.64 17.95 16.34
C ARG A 425 -12.14 17.97 16.11
N ASN A 426 -12.80 16.85 16.32
CA ASN A 426 -14.25 16.73 16.32
C ASN A 426 -14.80 17.27 17.65
N LYS A 427 -15.66 18.29 17.59
CA LYS A 427 -16.29 18.89 18.77
C LYS A 427 -17.64 18.24 19.13
N GLY A 428 -17.90 17.07 18.54
CA GLY A 428 -19.17 16.36 18.68
C GLY A 428 -20.32 17.01 17.92
N ILE A 429 -21.53 16.62 18.26
CA ILE A 429 -22.74 17.08 17.57
C ILE A 429 -23.23 18.38 18.16
N LYS A 430 -23.24 19.41 17.32
CA LYS A 430 -23.75 20.73 17.68
C LYS A 430 -24.92 21.12 16.78
N GLY A 431 -26.11 21.24 17.39
CA GLY A 431 -27.32 21.56 16.64
C GLY A 431 -27.70 20.49 15.60
N GLY A 432 -27.35 19.21 15.84
CA GLY A 432 -27.61 18.10 14.95
C GLY A 432 -26.60 17.94 13.82
N LYS A 433 -25.45 18.64 13.88
CA LYS A 433 -24.38 18.60 12.85
C LYS A 433 -23.04 18.33 13.48
N VAL A 434 -22.20 17.60 12.76
CA VAL A 434 -20.77 17.44 13.08
C VAL A 434 -20.05 18.77 12.90
N ASP A 435 -19.12 19.10 13.81
CA ASP A 435 -18.37 20.36 13.79
C ASP A 435 -16.90 20.12 14.17
N PHE A 436 -15.99 20.41 13.24
CA PHE A 436 -14.54 20.25 13.45
C PHE A 436 -13.88 21.61 13.75
N GLU A 437 -12.74 21.52 14.46
CA GLU A 437 -11.85 22.64 14.73
C GLU A 437 -10.42 22.27 14.32
N ASP A 438 -9.77 23.10 13.51
CA ASP A 438 -8.33 22.94 13.24
C ASP A 438 -7.51 23.32 14.47
N VAL A 439 -6.98 22.33 15.15
CA VAL A 439 -6.14 22.45 16.35
C VAL A 439 -4.65 22.24 16.06
N THR A 440 -4.24 22.16 14.81
CA THR A 440 -2.88 21.85 14.34
C THR A 440 -1.80 22.65 15.06
N GLN A 441 -1.99 23.97 15.17
CA GLN A 441 -1.03 24.84 15.84
C GLN A 441 -0.98 24.59 17.35
N LYS A 442 -2.13 24.45 17.99
CA LYS A 442 -2.27 24.19 19.43
C LYS A 442 -1.69 22.83 19.79
N ALA A 443 -1.89 21.84 18.96
CA ALA A 443 -1.40 20.48 19.14
C ALA A 443 0.11 20.33 18.92
N GLY A 444 0.80 21.32 18.32
CA GLY A 444 2.26 21.31 18.15
C GLY A 444 2.75 20.89 16.76
N PHE A 445 1.88 20.68 15.77
CA PHE A 445 2.25 20.21 14.43
C PHE A 445 2.65 21.32 13.45
N ALA A 446 2.36 22.59 13.73
CA ALA A 446 2.59 23.69 12.80
C ALA A 446 4.07 24.07 12.58
N GLN A 447 4.98 23.58 13.42
CA GLN A 447 6.40 23.97 13.38
C GLN A 447 7.19 23.27 12.28
N ASN A 448 6.76 22.08 11.87
CA ASN A 448 7.43 21.24 10.89
C ASN A 448 6.77 21.40 9.52
N LYS A 449 7.56 21.81 8.52
CA LYS A 449 7.08 22.09 7.15
C LYS A 449 7.56 21.05 6.12
N GLU A 450 7.93 19.87 6.55
CA GLU A 450 8.34 18.80 5.67
C GLU A 450 7.14 18.31 4.83
N ARG A 451 7.42 17.91 3.61
CA ARG A 451 6.46 17.21 2.75
C ARG A 451 6.19 15.84 3.34
N THR A 452 4.96 15.56 3.71
CA THR A 452 4.62 14.32 4.42
C THR A 452 3.72 13.42 3.60
N PHE A 453 3.88 12.11 3.80
CA PHE A 453 3.18 11.09 3.03
C PHE A 453 2.39 10.16 3.96
N THR A 454 2.90 8.96 4.28
CA THR A 454 2.19 8.00 5.11
C THR A 454 1.99 8.53 6.52
N THR A 455 0.82 8.26 7.09
CA THR A 455 0.46 8.65 8.46
C THR A 455 -0.59 7.71 9.04
N TRP A 456 -0.55 7.52 10.35
CA TRP A 456 -1.59 6.80 11.09
C TRP A 456 -1.59 7.19 12.57
N PHE A 457 -2.73 6.95 13.24
CA PHE A 457 -2.83 6.89 14.68
C PHE A 457 -2.57 5.49 15.19
N TYR A 458 -1.89 5.36 16.31
CA TYR A 458 -1.72 4.12 17.06
C TYR A 458 -1.15 4.40 18.44
N ASP A 459 -1.35 3.51 19.39
CA ASP A 459 -0.74 3.57 20.71
C ASP A 459 0.57 2.75 20.67
N TYR A 460 1.75 3.43 20.52
CA TYR A 460 3.02 2.72 20.34
C TYR A 460 3.63 2.22 21.63
N ASP A 461 3.27 2.83 22.79
CA ASP A 461 3.86 2.50 24.10
C ASP A 461 2.87 1.92 25.13
N ASN A 462 1.64 1.65 24.68
CA ASN A 462 0.57 1.06 25.46
C ASN A 462 0.19 1.90 26.69
N ASP A 463 0.07 3.21 26.53
CA ASP A 463 -0.39 4.12 27.57
C ASP A 463 -1.90 4.43 27.52
N GLY A 464 -2.58 3.97 26.46
CA GLY A 464 -4.03 4.14 26.24
C GLY A 464 -4.41 5.43 25.53
N TRP A 465 -3.45 6.12 24.91
CA TRP A 465 -3.66 7.31 24.10
C TRP A 465 -3.10 7.12 22.69
N GLN A 466 -3.78 7.70 21.73
CA GLN A 466 -3.37 7.57 20.33
C GLN A 466 -2.25 8.54 19.99
N ASP A 467 -1.12 8.02 19.55
CA ASP A 467 0.03 8.75 19.03
C ASP A 467 -0.08 8.94 17.53
N VAL A 468 0.73 9.82 16.96
CA VAL A 468 0.75 10.08 15.52
C VAL A 468 2.09 9.71 14.93
N LEU A 469 2.07 8.81 13.94
CA LEU A 469 3.21 8.62 13.06
C LEU A 469 2.97 9.34 11.73
N VAL A 470 4.00 10.00 11.21
CA VAL A 470 3.98 10.61 9.87
C VAL A 470 5.36 10.53 9.22
N SER A 471 5.43 10.06 7.97
CA SER A 471 6.70 9.99 7.24
C SER A 471 6.98 11.28 6.48
N ASP A 472 8.23 11.76 6.55
CA ASP A 472 8.73 12.81 5.66
C ASP A 472 9.04 12.22 4.28
N TYR A 473 8.62 12.91 3.24
CA TYR A 473 8.87 12.58 1.85
C TYR A 473 9.58 13.72 1.11
N SER A 474 10.32 14.54 1.86
CA SER A 474 11.14 15.62 1.32
C SER A 474 12.50 15.08 0.87
N PHE A 475 12.86 15.27 -0.38
CA PHE A 475 14.19 14.94 -0.90
C PHE A 475 14.58 15.90 -2.02
N ASN A 476 15.86 16.28 -2.03
CA ASN A 476 16.47 17.14 -3.05
C ASN A 476 17.51 16.38 -3.88
N ARG A 477 17.76 15.11 -3.56
CA ARG A 477 18.74 14.23 -4.19
C ARG A 477 18.10 12.87 -4.46
N PRO A 478 18.66 12.02 -5.33
CA PRO A 478 18.18 10.65 -5.54
C PRO A 478 18.15 9.83 -4.25
N LEU A 479 17.18 8.93 -4.07
CA LEU A 479 17.05 8.14 -2.85
C LEU A 479 18.26 7.24 -2.60
N ALA A 480 18.90 6.73 -3.66
CA ALA A 480 20.15 5.98 -3.57
C ALA A 480 21.29 6.77 -2.91
N TYR A 481 21.35 8.11 -3.13
CA TYR A 481 22.29 9.00 -2.44
C TYR A 481 22.10 8.92 -0.92
N TYR A 482 20.87 9.07 -0.45
CA TYR A 482 20.55 9.05 0.99
C TYR A 482 20.87 7.70 1.63
N SER A 483 20.58 6.60 0.93
CA SER A 483 20.89 5.25 1.39
C SER A 483 22.41 5.02 1.52
N ALA A 484 23.20 5.48 0.55
CA ALA A 484 24.67 5.40 0.61
C ALA A 484 25.24 6.25 1.75
N ALA A 485 24.76 7.51 1.88
CA ALA A 485 25.22 8.41 2.91
C ALA A 485 24.91 7.91 4.32
N ALA A 486 23.69 7.40 4.53
CA ALA A 486 23.26 6.79 5.79
C ALA A 486 24.13 5.56 6.13
N ALA A 487 24.35 4.66 5.18
CA ALA A 487 25.18 3.48 5.37
C ALA A 487 26.67 3.79 5.67
N LEU A 488 27.13 4.95 5.22
CA LEU A 488 28.49 5.46 5.50
C LEU A 488 28.55 6.30 6.77
N GLY A 489 27.46 6.46 7.52
CA GLY A 489 27.40 7.27 8.74
C GLY A 489 27.63 8.77 8.49
N LYS A 490 27.35 9.26 7.27
CA LYS A 490 27.45 10.69 6.96
C LYS A 490 26.24 11.43 7.49
N ALA A 491 26.45 12.68 7.95
CA ALA A 491 25.34 13.56 8.30
C ALA A 491 24.51 13.91 7.06
N ILE A 492 23.21 13.82 7.16
CA ILE A 492 22.26 14.05 6.08
C ILE A 492 21.15 14.98 6.61
N PRO A 493 21.42 16.29 6.71
CA PRO A 493 20.48 17.22 7.35
C PRO A 493 19.17 17.40 6.58
N ASP A 494 19.13 17.04 5.30
CA ASP A 494 17.96 17.09 4.41
C ASP A 494 17.34 15.70 4.16
N ALA A 495 17.63 14.70 5.00
CA ALA A 495 17.05 13.37 4.86
C ALA A 495 15.62 13.35 5.42
N GLY A 496 14.70 12.71 4.69
CA GLY A 496 13.37 12.40 5.17
C GLY A 496 13.40 11.31 6.25
N ASN A 497 12.82 11.61 7.41
CA ASN A 497 12.70 10.72 8.55
C ASN A 497 11.25 10.25 8.74
N VAL A 498 11.06 9.24 9.56
CA VAL A 498 9.74 8.92 10.10
C VAL A 498 9.60 9.68 11.42
N PHE A 499 8.62 10.55 11.51
CA PHE A 499 8.32 11.28 12.75
C PHE A 499 7.30 10.53 13.58
N LEU A 500 7.59 10.36 14.86
CA LEU A 500 6.66 9.87 15.86
C LEU A 500 6.38 10.98 16.88
N TYR A 501 5.10 11.27 17.04
CA TYR A 501 4.59 12.27 17.97
C TYR A 501 3.82 11.58 19.09
N HIS A 502 4.37 11.59 20.29
CA HIS A 502 3.74 11.06 21.50
C HIS A 502 2.65 12.02 22.00
N ASN A 503 1.49 11.48 22.34
CA ASN A 503 0.37 12.20 22.89
C ASN A 503 0.62 12.58 24.37
N ASN A 504 0.56 13.85 24.70
CA ASN A 504 0.82 14.33 26.06
C ASN A 504 -0.41 14.29 26.99
N HIS A 505 -1.51 13.66 26.57
CA HIS A 505 -2.79 13.56 27.31
C HIS A 505 -3.48 14.89 27.63
N ASN A 506 -3.16 15.94 26.89
CA ASN A 506 -3.67 17.29 27.14
C ASN A 506 -4.01 18.04 25.85
N GLY A 507 -4.18 17.29 24.73
CA GLY A 507 -4.46 17.81 23.40
C GLY A 507 -3.23 18.35 22.68
N THR A 508 -2.01 18.06 23.18
CA THR A 508 -0.74 18.40 22.53
C THR A 508 0.13 17.16 22.30
N PHE A 509 1.08 17.27 21.39
CA PHE A 509 1.99 16.17 21.05
C PHE A 509 3.45 16.60 21.17
N THR A 510 4.32 15.65 21.50
CA THR A 510 5.78 15.83 21.55
C THR A 510 6.44 14.94 20.51
N ASN A 511 7.31 15.51 19.67
CA ASN A 511 8.11 14.72 18.73
C ASN A 511 9.17 13.91 19.50
N VAL A 512 9.02 12.58 19.51
CA VAL A 512 9.90 11.63 20.20
C VAL A 512 10.78 10.82 19.25
N THR A 513 10.81 11.13 17.96
CA THR A 513 11.51 10.41 16.90
C THR A 513 12.93 10.00 17.27
N HIS A 514 13.72 10.95 17.81
CA HIS A 514 15.10 10.69 18.20
C HIS A 514 15.19 9.79 19.44
N GLN A 515 14.32 10.00 20.42
CA GLN A 515 14.28 9.26 21.66
C GLN A 515 14.00 7.77 21.43
N VAL A 516 13.13 7.47 20.47
CA VAL A 516 12.73 6.10 20.13
C VAL A 516 13.57 5.47 19.00
N GLY A 517 14.57 6.20 18.46
CA GLY A 517 15.51 5.67 17.45
C GLY A 517 14.96 5.59 16.03
N LEU A 518 13.95 6.40 15.69
CA LEU A 518 13.34 6.49 14.35
C LEU A 518 13.97 7.57 13.46
N ASP A 519 15.05 8.23 13.87
CA ASP A 519 15.85 9.14 13.07
C ASP A 519 16.61 8.39 11.96
N LYS A 520 15.88 7.70 11.11
CA LYS A 520 16.37 6.87 10.02
C LYS A 520 15.79 7.34 8.69
N VAL A 521 16.60 7.21 7.65
CA VAL A 521 16.17 7.50 6.28
C VAL A 521 15.12 6.48 5.83
N VAL A 522 13.89 6.95 5.68
CA VAL A 522 12.76 6.16 5.16
C VAL A 522 11.93 7.06 4.26
N TYR A 523 11.86 6.76 2.98
CA TYR A 523 11.01 7.44 2.02
C TYR A 523 9.81 6.56 1.72
N SER A 524 8.85 6.57 2.64
CA SER A 524 7.69 5.69 2.61
C SER A 524 6.66 6.14 1.58
N MET A 525 6.25 5.22 0.72
CA MET A 525 5.11 5.38 -0.19
C MET A 525 3.88 4.58 0.29
N GLY A 526 4.06 3.72 1.27
CA GLY A 526 3.03 2.96 1.95
C GLY A 526 3.59 2.37 3.23
N GLY A 527 2.75 2.06 4.17
CA GLY A 527 3.18 1.50 5.45
C GLY A 527 2.02 1.07 6.31
N ASN A 528 2.28 0.08 7.14
CA ASN A 528 1.32 -0.45 8.08
C ASN A 528 2.03 -0.96 9.34
N PHE A 529 1.25 -1.29 10.36
CA PHE A 529 1.74 -1.78 11.63
C PHE A 529 1.05 -3.10 12.04
N GLY A 530 1.73 -3.87 12.86
CA GLY A 530 1.25 -5.12 13.44
C GLY A 530 2.21 -5.60 14.52
N ASP A 531 1.88 -6.69 15.20
CA ASP A 531 2.68 -7.27 16.27
C ASP A 531 3.27 -8.61 15.79
N ILE A 532 4.49 -8.57 15.21
CA ILE A 532 5.09 -9.76 14.57
C ILE A 532 5.64 -10.79 15.56
N ASP A 533 5.86 -10.41 16.79
CA ASP A 533 6.43 -11.29 17.81
C ASP A 533 5.52 -11.51 19.03
N ASN A 534 4.28 -11.02 18.94
CA ASN A 534 3.23 -11.18 19.95
C ASN A 534 3.65 -10.69 21.35
N ASP A 535 4.43 -9.62 21.41
CA ASP A 535 4.82 -9.02 22.70
C ASP A 535 3.83 -7.94 23.17
N GLY A 536 2.85 -7.58 22.32
CA GLY A 536 1.81 -6.60 22.58
C GLY A 536 2.18 -5.18 22.18
N TYR A 537 3.37 -4.95 21.61
CA TYR A 537 3.80 -3.67 21.08
C TYR A 537 3.80 -3.71 19.54
N LEU A 538 3.36 -2.62 18.92
CA LEU A 538 3.15 -2.59 17.47
C LEU A 538 4.43 -2.28 16.72
N ASP A 539 4.80 -3.17 15.80
CA ASP A 539 5.91 -3.06 14.85
C ASP A 539 5.46 -2.38 13.57
N MET A 540 6.42 -1.91 12.73
CA MET A 540 6.09 -1.15 11.53
C MET A 540 6.86 -1.65 10.31
N TYR A 541 6.15 -1.80 9.18
CA TYR A 541 6.77 -2.07 7.88
C TYR A 541 6.43 -0.98 6.88
N PHE A 542 7.46 -0.45 6.20
CA PHE A 542 7.37 0.63 5.24
C PHE A 542 7.78 0.16 3.84
N GLY A 543 6.90 0.37 2.87
CA GLY A 543 7.22 0.32 1.47
C GLY A 543 7.90 1.62 1.04
N THR A 544 9.10 1.53 0.48
CA THR A 544 9.94 2.69 0.17
C THR A 544 10.11 2.89 -1.32
N GLY A 545 10.46 4.10 -1.73
CA GLY A 545 10.80 4.41 -3.11
C GLY A 545 10.30 5.76 -3.59
N ASN A 546 10.45 5.97 -4.89
CA ASN A 546 9.83 7.02 -5.69
C ASN A 546 9.78 6.55 -7.17
N PRO A 547 9.13 7.27 -8.10
CA PRO A 547 9.05 6.85 -9.51
C PRO A 547 10.38 6.73 -10.27
N ASP A 548 11.53 7.14 -9.72
CA ASP A 548 12.84 6.98 -10.37
C ASP A 548 13.29 5.51 -10.32
N PHE A 549 13.73 4.96 -11.44
CA PHE A 549 14.29 3.60 -11.54
C PHE A 549 15.58 3.40 -10.72
N ARG A 550 16.31 4.48 -10.40
CA ARG A 550 17.52 4.45 -9.55
C ARG A 550 17.20 4.28 -8.07
N SER A 551 15.93 4.36 -7.68
CA SER A 551 15.47 4.18 -6.30
C SER A 551 15.43 2.71 -5.89
N LEU A 552 16.53 2.00 -6.09
CA LEU A 552 16.75 0.63 -5.60
C LEU A 552 17.18 0.71 -4.12
N VAL A 553 16.22 1.00 -3.25
CA VAL A 553 16.42 1.17 -1.81
C VAL A 553 15.54 0.18 -1.04
N PRO A 554 16.03 -0.40 0.07
CA PRO A 554 15.27 -1.46 0.74
C PRO A 554 14.03 -0.90 1.45
N ASN A 555 12.91 -1.60 1.35
CA ASN A 555 11.79 -1.46 2.27
C ASN A 555 12.27 -1.65 3.70
N LYS A 556 11.59 -1.07 4.69
CA LYS A 556 12.07 -0.99 6.07
C LYS A 556 11.15 -1.68 7.05
N MET A 557 11.73 -2.49 7.94
CA MET A 557 11.03 -3.11 9.04
C MET A 557 11.63 -2.67 10.37
N PHE A 558 10.79 -2.11 11.23
CA PHE A 558 11.15 -1.70 12.59
C PHE A 558 10.35 -2.50 13.60
N ARG A 559 11.06 -3.16 14.51
CA ARG A 559 10.46 -3.82 15.66
C ARG A 559 10.40 -2.85 16.85
N ASN A 560 9.27 -2.82 17.52
CA ASN A 560 9.07 -2.07 18.74
C ASN A 560 9.67 -2.85 19.94
N ASP A 561 10.53 -2.26 20.70
CA ASP A 561 11.17 -2.85 21.89
C ASP A 561 10.52 -2.29 23.16
N GLY A 562 9.33 -2.79 23.46
CA GLY A 562 8.61 -2.50 24.69
C GLY A 562 8.14 -1.05 24.82
N GLY A 563 7.73 -0.39 23.74
CA GLY A 563 7.29 1.01 23.71
C GLY A 563 8.39 2.05 23.90
N LYS A 564 9.66 1.63 23.96
CA LYS A 564 10.79 2.51 24.30
C LYS A 564 11.67 2.84 23.12
N LYS A 565 11.83 1.91 22.19
CA LYS A 565 12.69 2.05 21.01
C LYS A 565 12.16 1.23 19.86
N PHE A 566 12.47 1.70 18.65
CA PHE A 566 12.30 0.94 17.43
C PHE A 566 13.67 0.44 16.93
N ILE A 567 13.75 -0.84 16.64
CA ILE A 567 14.96 -1.52 16.19
C ILE A 567 14.82 -1.85 14.72
N ASP A 568 15.71 -1.33 13.86
CA ASP A 568 15.74 -1.70 12.43
C ASP A 568 16.15 -3.17 12.30
N ILE A 569 15.21 -4.02 11.94
CA ILE A 569 15.42 -5.46 11.71
C ILE A 569 15.39 -5.82 10.22
N THR A 570 15.42 -4.84 9.33
CA THR A 570 15.24 -4.99 7.88
C THR A 570 16.10 -6.10 7.27
N THR A 571 17.41 -6.08 7.54
CA THR A 571 18.35 -7.06 6.94
C THR A 571 18.26 -8.43 7.59
N SER A 572 18.13 -8.49 8.91
CA SER A 572 18.04 -9.74 9.67
C SER A 572 16.71 -10.47 9.46
N SER A 573 15.61 -9.73 9.32
CA SER A 573 14.30 -10.30 9.01
C SER A 573 14.11 -10.68 7.53
N ARG A 574 15.00 -10.26 6.63
CA ARG A 574 14.88 -10.46 5.16
C ARG A 574 13.65 -9.77 4.54
N LEU A 575 13.19 -8.67 5.13
CA LEU A 575 12.06 -7.88 4.63
C LEU A 575 12.46 -6.67 3.78
N GLY A 576 13.77 -6.47 3.58
CA GLY A 576 14.32 -5.35 2.80
C GLY A 576 14.22 -5.55 1.29
N ASN A 577 13.02 -5.67 0.72
CA ASN A 577 12.86 -5.73 -0.72
C ASN A 577 13.32 -4.41 -1.36
N LEU A 578 14.09 -4.48 -2.46
CA LEU A 578 14.60 -3.33 -3.21
C LEU A 578 13.56 -2.75 -4.18
N GLN A 579 12.43 -3.41 -4.31
CA GLN A 579 11.32 -2.94 -5.13
C GLN A 579 10.43 -1.97 -4.35
N LYS A 580 9.78 -1.10 -5.10
CA LYS A 580 8.87 -0.10 -4.53
C LYS A 580 7.68 -0.78 -3.89
N GLY A 581 7.50 -0.59 -2.58
CA GLY A 581 6.39 -1.15 -1.82
C GLY A 581 5.29 -0.11 -1.63
N HIS A 582 4.03 -0.56 -1.67
CA HIS A 582 2.86 0.30 -1.50
C HIS A 582 1.88 -0.28 -0.48
N GLY A 583 0.86 -1.01 -0.90
CA GLY A 583 -0.12 -1.62 -0.01
C GLY A 583 0.51 -2.69 0.88
N ILE A 584 0.37 -2.57 2.19
CA ILE A 584 0.92 -3.49 3.18
C ILE A 584 -0.19 -3.92 4.13
N ALA A 585 -0.30 -5.23 4.39
CA ALA A 585 -1.21 -5.78 5.38
C ALA A 585 -0.48 -6.76 6.29
N PHE A 586 -0.70 -6.64 7.59
CA PHE A 586 -0.33 -7.62 8.61
C PHE A 586 -1.56 -8.49 8.89
N ALA A 587 -1.42 -9.82 8.78
CA ALA A 587 -2.56 -10.70 8.94
C ALA A 587 -2.14 -12.13 9.31
N ASP A 588 -2.81 -12.77 10.26
CA ASP A 588 -2.64 -14.19 10.54
C ASP A 588 -3.43 -15.03 9.51
N LEU A 589 -2.91 -15.09 8.29
CA LEU A 589 -3.50 -15.86 7.18
C LEU A 589 -3.55 -17.37 7.45
N ARG A 590 -2.75 -17.84 8.39
CA ARG A 590 -2.62 -19.27 8.73
C ARG A 590 -3.37 -19.68 9.97
N ASN A 591 -4.03 -18.77 10.67
CA ASN A 591 -4.70 -19.00 11.95
C ASN A 591 -3.77 -19.64 13.01
N THR A 592 -2.53 -19.16 13.08
CA THR A 592 -1.49 -19.63 14.00
C THR A 592 -1.24 -18.68 15.16
N GLY A 593 -1.85 -17.49 15.13
CA GLY A 593 -1.60 -16.38 16.03
C GLY A 593 -0.35 -15.57 15.66
N ASN A 594 0.24 -15.78 14.48
CA ASN A 594 1.42 -15.03 14.05
C ASN A 594 1.08 -14.30 12.75
N GLN A 595 1.17 -12.99 12.78
CA GLN A 595 0.90 -12.15 11.61
C GLN A 595 1.97 -12.36 10.53
N ASP A 596 1.51 -12.75 9.35
CA ASP A 596 2.27 -12.70 8.09
C ASP A 596 2.17 -11.29 7.52
N ILE A 597 3.01 -10.96 6.53
CA ILE A 597 2.98 -9.64 5.88
C ILE A 597 2.74 -9.84 4.39
N PHE A 598 1.62 -9.32 3.89
CA PHE A 598 1.40 -9.18 2.46
C PHE A 598 1.83 -7.78 2.02
N ALA A 599 2.55 -7.68 0.90
CA ALA A 599 3.04 -6.43 0.36
C ALA A 599 2.82 -6.35 -1.15
N GLN A 600 2.05 -5.35 -1.58
CA GLN A 600 1.88 -5.00 -2.99
C GLN A 600 3.09 -4.20 -3.45
N MET A 601 3.79 -4.71 -4.47
CA MET A 601 5.01 -4.14 -5.00
C MET A 601 4.81 -3.59 -6.40
N GLY A 602 5.71 -2.71 -6.82
CA GLY A 602 5.77 -2.15 -8.16
C GLY A 602 5.77 -0.62 -8.14
N GLY A 603 6.23 -0.02 -9.21
CA GLY A 603 6.31 1.44 -9.37
C GLY A 603 5.19 2.01 -10.26
N ALA A 604 5.42 3.20 -10.80
CA ALA A 604 4.44 3.95 -11.56
C ALA A 604 4.35 3.53 -13.04
N TYR A 605 5.36 2.86 -13.58
CA TYR A 605 5.47 2.52 -15.00
C TYR A 605 5.34 1.01 -15.24
N ILE A 606 4.95 0.60 -16.42
CA ILE A 606 4.94 -0.82 -16.82
C ILE A 606 6.32 -1.45 -16.65
N GLY A 607 7.38 -0.72 -17.02
CA GLY A 607 8.77 -1.16 -16.86
C GLY A 607 9.22 -1.21 -15.40
N ASP A 608 8.44 -0.72 -14.47
CA ASP A 608 8.69 -0.74 -13.02
C ASP A 608 7.67 -1.61 -12.27
N SER A 609 6.89 -2.41 -13.00
CA SER A 609 5.98 -3.40 -12.39
C SER A 609 6.79 -4.50 -11.68
N TYR A 610 6.23 -5.04 -10.60
CA TYR A 610 6.82 -6.14 -9.85
C TYR A 610 5.74 -7.05 -9.26
N THR A 611 6.15 -8.20 -8.75
CA THR A 611 5.25 -9.17 -8.16
C THR A 611 4.98 -8.88 -6.70
N SER A 612 3.73 -9.10 -6.26
CA SER A 612 3.34 -9.06 -4.85
C SER A 612 4.14 -10.09 -4.04
N SER A 613 4.37 -9.81 -2.77
CA SER A 613 5.08 -10.68 -1.83
C SER A 613 4.18 -11.08 -0.67
N LEU A 614 4.28 -12.33 -0.24
CA LEU A 614 3.71 -12.81 1.02
C LEU A 614 4.84 -13.36 1.89
N TYR A 615 5.21 -12.60 2.90
CA TYR A 615 6.27 -12.94 3.84
C TYR A 615 5.71 -13.72 5.03
N LEU A 616 6.06 -15.02 5.10
CA LEU A 616 5.67 -15.85 6.23
C LEU A 616 6.47 -15.51 7.48
N ASN A 617 5.77 -15.26 8.56
CA ASN A 617 6.35 -15.08 9.88
C ASN A 617 6.96 -16.40 10.39
N PRO A 618 8.27 -16.42 10.68
CA PRO A 618 8.97 -17.64 11.12
C PRO A 618 8.67 -18.05 12.56
N ARG A 619 7.85 -17.30 13.29
CA ARG A 619 7.60 -17.45 14.74
C ARG A 619 8.91 -17.45 15.53
N SER A 620 9.32 -16.28 15.96
CA SER A 620 10.62 -16.10 16.64
C SER A 620 10.60 -16.51 18.10
N ASN A 621 9.42 -16.54 18.74
CA ASN A 621 9.23 -16.81 20.18
C ASN A 621 8.02 -17.71 20.45
N ASN A 622 7.72 -17.93 21.73
CA ASN A 622 6.55 -18.67 22.20
C ASN A 622 5.54 -17.76 22.91
N ASN A 623 5.45 -16.50 22.51
CA ASN A 623 4.48 -15.56 23.06
C ASN A 623 3.05 -16.00 22.73
N ASN A 624 2.17 -15.68 23.65
CA ASN A 624 0.74 -15.95 23.55
C ASN A 624 0.03 -14.76 22.90
N TRP A 625 -1.16 -15.00 22.39
CA TRP A 625 -1.96 -14.06 21.62
C TRP A 625 -3.45 -14.26 21.90
N ILE A 626 -4.25 -13.32 21.47
CA ILE A 626 -5.70 -13.43 21.35
C ILE A 626 -6.14 -12.76 20.04
N SER A 627 -7.17 -13.29 19.40
CA SER A 627 -7.77 -12.67 18.24
C SER A 627 -9.23 -12.33 18.51
N LEU A 628 -9.63 -11.09 18.29
CA LEU A 628 -10.95 -10.58 18.60
C LEU A 628 -11.66 -10.08 17.33
N LYS A 629 -12.78 -10.70 16.96
CA LYS A 629 -13.74 -10.13 16.01
C LYS A 629 -14.90 -9.53 16.81
N LEU A 630 -15.10 -8.22 16.63
CA LEU A 630 -16.17 -7.47 17.29
C LEU A 630 -17.35 -7.30 16.33
N ASP A 631 -18.58 -7.45 16.84
CA ASP A 631 -19.82 -7.21 16.11
C ASP A 631 -20.63 -6.13 16.85
N GLY A 632 -20.70 -4.93 16.30
CA GLY A 632 -21.54 -3.85 16.83
C GLY A 632 -23.03 -4.14 16.69
N VAL A 633 -23.81 -3.54 17.58
CA VAL A 633 -25.28 -3.58 17.58
C VAL A 633 -25.86 -2.16 17.64
N LYS A 634 -25.36 -1.30 18.54
CA LYS A 634 -25.59 0.14 18.57
C LYS A 634 -24.42 0.87 17.93
N ALA A 635 -23.21 0.42 18.18
CA ALA A 635 -22.04 0.81 17.44
C ALA A 635 -22.15 0.31 15.99
N ASN A 636 -21.36 0.89 15.07
CA ASN A 636 -21.30 0.39 13.71
C ASN A 636 -20.97 -1.12 13.70
N LYS A 637 -21.50 -1.82 12.72
CA LYS A 637 -21.47 -3.30 12.70
C LYS A 637 -20.06 -3.88 12.67
N ALA A 638 -19.14 -3.24 11.97
CA ALA A 638 -17.74 -3.62 11.92
C ALA A 638 -16.94 -3.23 13.17
N ALA A 639 -17.57 -2.51 14.11
CA ALA A 639 -16.99 -1.98 15.35
C ALA A 639 -15.78 -1.04 15.15
N ILE A 640 -15.61 -0.46 13.95
CA ILE A 640 -14.52 0.48 13.66
C ILE A 640 -14.56 1.64 14.65
N GLY A 641 -13.41 1.98 15.25
CA GLY A 641 -13.25 3.00 16.29
C GLY A 641 -13.48 2.49 17.71
N SER A 642 -13.90 1.21 17.90
CA SER A 642 -14.03 0.63 19.24
C SER A 642 -12.66 0.39 19.86
N HIS A 643 -12.53 0.71 21.14
CA HIS A 643 -11.28 0.63 21.89
C HIS A 643 -11.24 -0.66 22.72
N ILE A 644 -10.18 -1.43 22.58
CA ILE A 644 -9.91 -2.70 23.28
C ILE A 644 -8.76 -2.47 24.25
N LYS A 645 -8.95 -2.88 25.52
CA LYS A 645 -7.89 -2.93 26.52
C LYS A 645 -7.80 -4.34 27.06
N LEU A 646 -6.64 -4.95 26.91
CA LEU A 646 -6.32 -6.22 27.57
C LEU A 646 -5.47 -5.95 28.81
N THR A 647 -5.88 -6.46 29.96
CA THR A 647 -5.10 -6.40 31.20
C THR A 647 -4.69 -7.82 31.59
N PHE A 648 -3.42 -8.02 31.91
CA PHE A 648 -2.89 -9.32 32.27
C PHE A 648 -1.61 -9.19 33.12
N THR A 649 -1.20 -10.30 33.74
CA THR A 649 0.02 -10.38 34.52
C THR A 649 1.07 -11.20 33.76
N GLU A 650 2.18 -10.58 33.43
CA GLU A 650 3.33 -11.21 32.77
C GLU A 650 4.57 -11.14 33.66
N ASN A 651 5.20 -12.29 33.94
CA ASN A 651 6.38 -12.39 34.81
C ASN A 651 6.22 -11.68 36.16
N GLY A 652 5.01 -11.69 36.72
CA GLY A 652 4.67 -11.05 38.00
C GLY A 652 4.40 -9.55 37.92
N VAL A 653 4.46 -8.96 36.71
CA VAL A 653 4.14 -7.54 36.46
C VAL A 653 2.78 -7.42 35.75
N LYS A 654 1.89 -6.64 36.34
CA LYS A 654 0.61 -6.31 35.70
C LYS A 654 0.82 -5.25 34.66
N ARG A 655 0.37 -5.50 33.41
CA ARG A 655 0.41 -4.53 32.30
C ARG A 655 -0.87 -4.60 31.47
N SER A 656 -1.05 -3.59 30.62
CA SER A 656 -2.13 -3.56 29.65
C SER A 656 -1.59 -3.41 28.23
N VAL A 657 -2.38 -3.86 27.25
CA VAL A 657 -2.19 -3.64 25.83
C VAL A 657 -3.48 -2.99 25.30
N TYR A 658 -3.33 -1.97 24.50
CA TYR A 658 -4.43 -1.22 23.93
C TYR A 658 -4.47 -1.36 22.41
N LYS A 659 -5.67 -1.43 21.84
CA LYS A 659 -5.87 -1.57 20.41
C LYS A 659 -7.19 -0.93 20.00
N ASP A 660 -7.21 -0.14 18.93
CA ASP A 660 -8.43 0.32 18.32
C ASP A 660 -8.78 -0.56 17.11
N VAL A 661 -10.07 -0.78 16.89
CA VAL A 661 -10.53 -1.49 15.70
C VAL A 661 -10.39 -0.56 14.50
N ASN A 662 -9.43 -0.82 13.65
CA ASN A 662 -9.17 -0.11 12.40
C ASN A 662 -8.44 -1.03 11.41
N SER A 663 -8.26 -0.57 10.19
CA SER A 663 -7.55 -1.29 9.14
C SER A 663 -6.03 -1.07 9.15
N GLY A 664 -5.49 -0.34 10.11
CA GLY A 664 -4.06 -0.10 10.27
C GLY A 664 -3.56 1.15 9.59
N GLY A 665 -2.49 1.02 8.79
CA GLY A 665 -1.69 2.13 8.27
C GLY A 665 -2.28 2.93 7.12
N SER A 666 -1.38 3.53 6.34
CA SER A 666 -1.77 4.52 5.33
C SER A 666 -2.09 3.94 3.97
N PHE A 667 -1.43 2.84 3.59
CA PHE A 667 -1.65 2.11 2.35
C PHE A 667 -1.68 0.63 2.64
N GLY A 668 -2.74 -0.02 2.18
CA GLY A 668 -3.07 -1.39 2.52
C GLY A 668 -3.83 -1.47 3.84
N SER A 669 -4.63 -2.49 3.94
CA SER A 669 -5.57 -2.68 5.03
C SER A 669 -5.40 -4.06 5.66
N SER A 670 -5.06 -4.08 6.94
CA SER A 670 -5.03 -5.28 7.79
C SER A 670 -6.46 -5.67 8.20
N PRO A 671 -6.71 -6.92 8.61
CA PRO A 671 -8.06 -7.37 8.99
C PRO A 671 -8.68 -6.53 10.11
N LEU A 672 -9.99 -6.33 10.05
CA LEU A 672 -10.74 -5.71 11.15
C LEU A 672 -10.82 -6.61 12.38
N ARG A 673 -10.61 -7.92 12.22
CA ARG A 673 -10.31 -8.84 13.31
C ARG A 673 -8.99 -8.44 13.96
N GLN A 674 -9.02 -8.03 15.23
CA GLN A 674 -7.83 -7.56 15.92
C GLN A 674 -7.00 -8.71 16.46
N GLU A 675 -5.73 -8.79 16.09
CA GLU A 675 -4.76 -9.79 16.50
C GLU A 675 -3.80 -9.13 17.49
N ILE A 676 -3.78 -9.61 18.75
CA ILE A 676 -3.15 -8.92 19.87
C ILE A 676 -2.24 -9.89 20.61
N GLY A 677 -0.93 -9.56 20.69
CA GLY A 677 0.03 -10.28 21.49
C GLY A 677 -0.09 -9.96 22.98
N ILE A 678 0.22 -10.93 23.82
CA ILE A 678 0.19 -10.79 25.27
C ILE A 678 1.46 -11.32 25.94
N GLY A 679 2.54 -11.49 25.17
CA GLY A 679 3.80 -12.01 25.67
C GLY A 679 3.67 -13.39 26.31
N GLN A 680 4.27 -13.57 27.49
CA GLN A 680 4.27 -14.85 28.22
C GLN A 680 3.09 -15.00 29.18
N ALA A 681 2.11 -14.08 29.18
CA ALA A 681 0.94 -14.16 30.04
C ALA A 681 0.15 -15.44 29.80
N LYS A 682 -0.31 -16.09 30.87
CA LYS A 682 -1.04 -17.38 30.82
C LYS A 682 -2.55 -17.20 30.86
N VAL A 683 -3.01 -16.04 31.31
CA VAL A 683 -4.42 -15.66 31.41
C VAL A 683 -4.50 -14.18 31.12
N ILE A 684 -5.57 -13.77 30.43
CA ILE A 684 -5.96 -12.37 30.33
C ILE A 684 -6.91 -12.10 31.49
N ASP A 685 -6.49 -11.26 32.42
CA ASP A 685 -7.25 -10.96 33.64
C ASP A 685 -8.56 -10.26 33.29
N ASP A 686 -8.52 -9.32 32.31
CA ASP A 686 -9.68 -8.56 31.86
C ASP A 686 -9.52 -8.12 30.40
N ILE A 687 -10.58 -8.28 29.60
CA ILE A 687 -10.79 -7.67 28.29
C ILE A 687 -11.85 -6.59 28.46
N GLU A 688 -11.49 -5.34 28.39
CA GLU A 688 -12.40 -4.21 28.36
C GLU A 688 -12.61 -3.77 26.92
N ILE A 689 -13.85 -3.59 26.49
CA ILE A 689 -14.22 -3.07 25.18
C ILE A 689 -15.12 -1.85 25.39
N LYS A 690 -14.65 -0.70 24.89
CA LYS A 690 -15.46 0.52 24.76
C LYS A 690 -15.93 0.60 23.31
N TRP A 691 -17.22 0.43 23.10
CA TRP A 691 -17.82 0.41 21.77
C TRP A 691 -17.97 1.83 21.21
N ALA A 692 -17.48 2.04 19.99
CA ALA A 692 -17.51 3.36 19.33
C ALA A 692 -18.93 3.90 19.23
N GLY A 693 -19.13 5.18 19.58
CA GLY A 693 -20.40 5.91 19.43
C GLY A 693 -21.55 5.42 20.32
N SER A 694 -21.47 4.21 20.88
CA SER A 694 -22.61 3.60 21.57
C SER A 694 -22.68 3.87 23.09
N GLY A 695 -21.56 4.27 23.68
CA GLY A 695 -21.41 4.40 25.13
C GLY A 695 -21.42 3.07 25.90
N THR A 696 -21.48 1.92 25.21
CA THR A 696 -21.41 0.58 25.81
C THR A 696 -19.99 0.26 26.25
N VAL A 697 -19.80 -0.26 27.45
CA VAL A 697 -18.55 -0.83 27.94
C VAL A 697 -18.81 -2.26 28.39
N GLN A 698 -18.00 -3.22 27.92
CA GLN A 698 -18.12 -4.63 28.29
C GLN A 698 -16.79 -5.14 28.83
N HIS A 699 -16.90 -6.12 29.78
CA HIS A 699 -15.77 -6.76 30.41
C HIS A 699 -15.87 -8.28 30.32
N PHE A 700 -14.76 -8.94 30.01
CA PHE A 700 -14.66 -10.40 30.02
C PHE A 700 -13.41 -10.78 30.82
N THR A 701 -13.59 -11.47 31.94
CA THR A 701 -12.52 -11.77 32.88
C THR A 701 -12.04 -13.21 32.77
N ASN A 702 -10.76 -13.44 33.16
CA ASN A 702 -10.12 -14.75 33.20
C ASN A 702 -10.14 -15.49 31.84
N VAL A 703 -9.84 -14.78 30.76
CA VAL A 703 -9.89 -15.32 29.40
C VAL A 703 -8.60 -16.08 29.08
N SER A 704 -8.73 -17.30 28.54
CA SER A 704 -7.59 -18.09 28.08
C SER A 704 -7.00 -17.51 26.80
N PRO A 705 -5.66 -17.51 26.63
CA PRO A 705 -5.01 -17.05 25.41
C PRO A 705 -5.08 -18.08 24.27
N ASN A 706 -4.51 -17.72 23.12
CA ASN A 706 -4.31 -18.56 21.93
C ASN A 706 -5.62 -19.07 21.30
N GLN A 707 -6.61 -18.19 21.20
CA GLN A 707 -7.91 -18.50 20.62
C GLN A 707 -8.51 -17.30 19.87
N PHE A 708 -9.48 -17.60 19.01
CA PHE A 708 -10.27 -16.63 18.26
C PHE A 708 -11.60 -16.42 18.96
N LEU A 709 -11.89 -15.18 19.35
CA LEU A 709 -13.14 -14.81 19.98
C LEU A 709 -13.99 -13.95 19.06
N ARG A 710 -15.28 -14.21 19.06
CA ARG A 710 -16.29 -13.31 18.49
C ARG A 710 -17.09 -12.72 19.63
N ILE A 711 -17.11 -11.41 19.73
CA ILE A 711 -17.75 -10.63 20.79
C ILE A 711 -18.80 -9.74 20.16
N THR A 712 -20.04 -9.84 20.64
CA THR A 712 -21.17 -9.03 20.18
C THR A 712 -21.49 -7.97 21.23
N GLU A 713 -21.69 -6.75 20.82
CA GLU A 713 -22.06 -5.64 21.70
C GLU A 713 -23.32 -5.97 22.51
N GLY A 714 -23.26 -5.72 23.83
CA GLY A 714 -24.37 -5.94 24.77
C GLY A 714 -24.62 -7.41 25.13
N VAL A 715 -23.79 -8.35 24.65
CA VAL A 715 -23.88 -9.78 25.03
C VAL A 715 -22.76 -10.13 25.99
N ASP A 716 -23.12 -10.57 27.21
CA ASP A 716 -22.16 -10.84 28.32
C ASP A 716 -21.29 -12.09 28.12
N GLN A 717 -21.40 -12.75 26.97
CA GLN A 717 -20.65 -13.97 26.64
C GLN A 717 -20.01 -13.85 25.26
N TYR A 718 -18.73 -14.16 25.18
CA TYR A 718 -18.05 -14.31 23.88
C TYR A 718 -18.25 -15.72 23.31
N LYS A 719 -18.09 -15.85 22.00
CA LYS A 719 -18.04 -17.13 21.30
C LYS A 719 -16.60 -17.46 20.91
N VAL A 720 -16.15 -18.68 21.21
CA VAL A 720 -14.88 -19.18 20.69
C VAL A 720 -15.11 -19.70 19.28
N THR A 721 -14.40 -19.12 18.29
CA THR A 721 -14.44 -19.59 16.91
C THR A 721 -13.34 -20.64 16.71
N GLN A 722 -13.71 -21.82 16.24
CA GLN A 722 -12.75 -22.88 15.96
C GLN A 722 -12.26 -22.75 14.51
N LEU A 723 -11.04 -22.25 14.33
CA LEU A 723 -10.40 -22.16 13.01
C LEU A 723 -9.26 -23.18 12.93
N ALA A 724 -9.20 -23.91 11.83
CA ALA A 724 -8.10 -24.83 11.58
C ALA A 724 -6.82 -24.03 11.29
N LYS A 725 -5.71 -24.45 11.88
CA LYS A 725 -4.40 -23.92 11.53
C LYS A 725 -4.02 -24.39 10.13
N LEU A 726 -3.63 -23.45 9.29
CA LEU A 726 -3.19 -23.72 7.93
C LEU A 726 -1.70 -23.86 7.84
N THR A 727 -1.24 -24.71 6.92
CA THR A 727 0.15 -24.84 6.53
C THR A 727 0.29 -24.46 5.07
N PHE A 728 0.96 -23.37 4.79
CA PHE A 728 1.28 -22.96 3.42
C PHE A 728 2.51 -23.74 2.94
N ILE A 729 2.38 -24.40 1.79
CA ILE A 729 3.43 -25.25 1.24
C ILE A 729 4.23 -24.44 0.22
N ASP A 730 5.53 -24.28 0.47
CA ASP A 730 6.43 -23.76 -0.54
C ASP A 730 6.80 -24.87 -1.53
N LYS A 731 6.18 -24.85 -2.69
CA LYS A 731 6.43 -25.82 -3.77
C LYS A 731 7.88 -25.82 -4.26
N GLN A 732 8.65 -24.77 -4.00
CA GLN A 732 10.07 -24.70 -4.34
C GLN A 732 10.91 -25.65 -3.46
N ASP A 733 10.52 -25.86 -2.21
CA ASP A 733 11.19 -26.81 -1.32
C ASP A 733 10.93 -28.28 -1.72
N MET A 734 9.78 -28.58 -2.35
CA MET A 734 9.42 -29.94 -2.76
C MET A 734 10.26 -30.46 -3.94
N THR A 735 10.74 -29.58 -4.82
CA THR A 735 11.61 -29.99 -5.95
C THR A 735 13.01 -30.39 -5.52
N MET A 736 13.47 -30.02 -4.35
CA MET A 736 14.78 -30.45 -3.81
C MET A 736 14.71 -31.82 -3.12
N CYS A 737 13.52 -32.31 -2.77
CA CYS A 737 13.34 -33.61 -2.07
C CYS A 737 12.96 -34.77 -2.98
N MET A 738 12.79 -34.56 -4.29
CA MET A 738 12.63 -35.70 -5.20
C MET A 738 14.01 -36.30 -5.54
N PRO A 739 14.29 -37.57 -5.16
CA PRO A 739 15.51 -38.23 -5.64
C PRO A 739 15.44 -38.29 -7.16
N MET A 740 16.51 -37.85 -7.82
CA MET A 740 16.65 -38.07 -9.26
C MET A 740 16.39 -39.56 -9.54
N ALA A 741 15.27 -39.85 -10.22
CA ALA A 741 15.00 -41.18 -10.72
C ALA A 741 16.20 -41.60 -11.58
N ALA A 742 16.95 -42.59 -11.13
CA ALA A 742 18.06 -43.14 -11.86
C ALA A 742 17.56 -43.54 -13.26
N LYS A 743 18.10 -42.92 -14.29
CA LYS A 743 17.95 -43.40 -15.66
C LYS A 743 18.60 -44.78 -15.70
N THR A 744 17.80 -45.83 -15.62
CA THR A 744 18.24 -47.16 -16.03
C THR A 744 18.33 -47.14 -17.56
N ASN A 745 19.53 -47.48 -18.05
CA ASN A 745 19.85 -47.68 -19.46
C ASN A 745 18.95 -48.72 -20.12
#